data_6442f6c7a726ca007fac2d869a19a917
#
_entry.id   6442f6c7a726ca007fac2d869a19a917
#
_cell.length_a   1.000
_cell.length_b   1.000
_cell.length_c   1.000
_cell.angle_alpha   90.00
_cell.angle_beta   90.00
_cell.angle_gamma   90.00
#
_symmetry.space_group_name_H-M   'P 1'
#
loop_
_entity.id
_entity.type
_entity.pdbx_description
1 polymer ?
#
loop_
_entity_poly.entity_id
_entity_poly.type
_entity_poly.pdbx_seq_one_letter_code
_entity_poly.pdbx_strand_id
1 'polypeptide(L)'
;MKTTLGMKRRFLLLAACAALTVCAAAQEVTIGMVNEGTRRFLEEVDYSADTAYTVSYAREYRKNLHATDRPKPVTIAWTEGNAAKVLVSRSPLFKAAVEVPVEANVAEIYNLVPGQKYFYKVLDGDGKVLASSGFTPVGPMRMIAGVVSNMRDLGGWKADGGHIAYGKLFRGAALSSRRTTDRAKEIFKKDLGISVDLDLRGIKESEANVGPVVEGVEYVKFPVEKNLGRGTGNTQELYQQAIRAIIGYLGEGRAVYFHCAGGADRTGTLGFLIEALLGVSESDMSKDYEITTFAGPNTRLRNFRDDGKETHILYEAVQHLRKFGWPEVTDIHQLVYNWATTRHSASVDPLTPEEIARLRSYLIEKETVGVLTEPAPATTNLPGKAYPMVYPDLSAVFRNDYPEAQAVTVNVGGKNYPMVKGADGIWEAKSDPLVPGFHYYTRNVDGKRVSDPNSRLFFGSGFWSSGIEIPEAGVDYYLEKDVPHGEIRIEKYNSALTGAERTCYVYLPPQYASEPARRFPVLYLMHGAGEDETGWATQGMMRDIMDNLIAEGSCEPMIIVCEHAVATLAGAQPAGGFNLFNFDAFEKVTIEETVPTFDARFRTLTDRDHRAICGLSLGGFQAYTIGLDHPELFGWIGGFSGSGRGPGDRRDAEMYPQSLNDDYHLLYISIGTDEPAQMYAGIRDLHLALDKLGVKHFYYESPGTGHEWLTWCRSLHQFAPMLFR
;
A
#
# COMPACT_ATOMS: atom_id res chain seq x y z
N MET A 1 33.84 -17.22 -41.22
CA MET A 1 33.42 -15.85 -41.48
C MET A 1 31.94 -15.82 -41.78
N LYS A 2 31.08 -15.98 -40.79
CA LYS A 2 29.61 -15.78 -40.80
C LYS A 2 29.11 -16.13 -39.41
N THR A 3 29.16 -15.21 -38.48
CA THR A 3 28.42 -15.24 -37.18
C THR A 3 28.78 -14.01 -36.38
N THR A 4 28.35 -12.83 -36.84
CA THR A 4 28.38 -11.58 -36.02
C THR A 4 27.48 -10.51 -36.61
N LEU A 5 26.24 -10.90 -37.01
CA LEU A 5 25.25 -9.93 -37.51
C LEU A 5 23.86 -10.06 -36.86
N GLY A 6 23.71 -10.86 -35.81
CA GLY A 6 22.42 -11.15 -35.17
C GLY A 6 22.08 -10.37 -33.91
N MET A 7 23.05 -9.68 -33.30
CA MET A 7 22.83 -9.04 -31.98
C MET A 7 22.69 -7.52 -31.98
N LYS A 8 22.81 -6.85 -33.13
CA LYS A 8 22.62 -5.38 -33.24
C LYS A 8 21.21 -4.92 -33.69
N ARG A 9 20.31 -5.83 -33.99
CA ARG A 9 18.93 -5.48 -34.45
C ARG A 9 17.85 -5.54 -33.36
N ARG A 10 18.15 -6.01 -32.14
CA ARG A 10 17.19 -6.03 -31.03
C ARG A 10 17.25 -4.80 -30.11
N PHE A 11 18.27 -3.97 -30.22
CA PHE A 11 18.41 -2.74 -29.45
C PHE A 11 17.89 -1.46 -30.15
N LEU A 12 17.46 -1.56 -31.42
CA LEU A 12 16.98 -0.42 -32.20
C LEU A 12 15.44 -0.36 -32.37
N LEU A 13 14.70 -1.32 -31.81
CA LEU A 13 13.22 -1.28 -31.86
C LEU A 13 12.56 -0.84 -30.53
N LEU A 14 13.36 -0.57 -29.50
CA LEU A 14 12.88 0.05 -28.25
C LEU A 14 13.11 1.57 -28.20
N ALA A 15 13.75 2.15 -29.22
CA ALA A 15 14.02 3.59 -29.31
C ALA A 15 13.10 4.34 -30.29
N ALA A 16 12.14 3.69 -30.90
CA ALA A 16 11.28 4.31 -31.92
C ALA A 16 9.82 4.56 -31.51
N CYS A 17 9.43 4.27 -30.26
CA CYS A 17 8.12 4.65 -29.71
C CYS A 17 8.17 5.80 -28.69
N ALA A 18 9.32 6.49 -28.56
CA ALA A 18 9.49 7.61 -27.65
C ALA A 18 9.71 8.92 -28.40
N ALA A 19 8.86 9.24 -29.37
CA ALA A 19 8.91 10.54 -30.02
C ALA A 19 7.50 10.95 -30.43
N LEU A 20 6.76 11.47 -29.45
CA LEU A 20 5.69 12.48 -29.60
C LEU A 20 4.96 12.64 -28.24
N THR A 21 5.66 13.18 -27.24
CA THR A 21 5.00 13.82 -26.11
C THR A 21 5.81 15.08 -25.77
N VAL A 22 5.17 16.21 -25.89
CA VAL A 22 5.69 17.51 -25.52
C VAL A 22 5.87 17.56 -24.01
N CYS A 23 7.13 17.72 -23.59
CA CYS A 23 7.62 18.25 -22.32
C CYS A 23 6.86 17.99 -21.01
N ALA A 24 6.98 16.77 -20.48
CA ALA A 24 7.38 16.62 -19.10
C ALA A 24 8.81 16.08 -19.14
N ALA A 25 9.75 16.67 -18.39
CA ALA A 25 11.12 16.17 -18.31
C ALA A 25 11.06 14.68 -17.97
N ALA A 26 11.64 13.83 -18.83
CA ALA A 26 11.61 12.38 -18.62
C ALA A 26 12.21 12.09 -17.24
N GLN A 27 11.41 11.54 -16.34
CA GLN A 27 11.81 11.19 -14.98
C GLN A 27 12.09 9.71 -14.93
N GLU A 28 13.23 9.36 -14.38
CA GLU A 28 13.59 8.00 -14.05
C GLU A 28 13.60 7.86 -12.52
N VAL A 29 12.78 6.95 -11.97
CA VAL A 29 12.75 6.64 -10.55
C VAL A 29 13.33 5.25 -10.33
N THR A 30 14.48 5.18 -9.63
CA THR A 30 15.08 3.92 -9.22
C THR A 30 14.67 3.60 -7.79
N ILE A 31 13.94 2.52 -7.58
CA ILE A 31 13.26 2.20 -6.31
C ILE A 31 13.98 1.16 -5.43
N GLY A 32 15.06 0.54 -5.89
CA GLY A 32 15.82 -0.44 -5.11
C GLY A 32 16.72 0.21 -4.06
N MET A 33 16.61 -0.23 -2.80
CA MET A 33 17.33 0.36 -1.66
C MET A 33 18.56 -0.44 -1.20
N VAL A 34 18.77 -1.62 -1.74
CA VAL A 34 19.93 -2.46 -1.44
C VAL A 34 20.67 -2.80 -2.74
N ASN A 35 21.96 -3.13 -2.62
CA ASN A 35 22.71 -3.58 -3.79
C ASN A 35 22.31 -4.99 -4.22
N GLU A 36 22.67 -5.36 -5.44
CA GLU A 36 22.31 -6.63 -6.06
C GLU A 36 22.80 -7.85 -5.25
N GLY A 37 24.00 -7.80 -4.69
CA GLY A 37 24.54 -8.91 -3.90
C GLY A 37 23.78 -9.11 -2.59
N THR A 38 23.46 -8.02 -1.89
CA THR A 38 22.63 -8.08 -0.66
C THR A 38 21.21 -8.55 -0.99
N ARG A 39 20.61 -8.04 -2.07
CA ARG A 39 19.29 -8.46 -2.52
C ARG A 39 19.25 -9.96 -2.81
N ARG A 40 20.17 -10.44 -3.63
CA ARG A 40 20.27 -11.86 -3.98
C ARG A 40 20.52 -12.74 -2.76
N PHE A 41 21.40 -12.33 -1.84
CA PHE A 41 21.62 -13.07 -0.60
C PHE A 41 20.31 -13.22 0.20
N LEU A 42 19.53 -12.16 0.35
CA LEU A 42 18.29 -12.18 1.13
C LEU A 42 17.17 -12.97 0.45
N GLU A 43 17.08 -12.91 -0.88
CA GLU A 43 16.02 -13.55 -1.67
C GLU A 43 16.31 -15.00 -2.04
N GLU A 44 17.57 -15.32 -2.41
CA GLU A 44 17.94 -16.62 -3.01
C GLU A 44 18.44 -17.65 -1.97
N VAL A 45 18.95 -17.19 -0.81
CA VAL A 45 19.51 -18.10 0.19
C VAL A 45 18.41 -18.65 1.10
N ASP A 46 18.44 -19.97 1.29
CA ASP A 46 17.62 -20.69 2.26
C ASP A 46 18.54 -21.57 3.14
N TYR A 47 18.53 -21.29 4.44
CA TYR A 47 19.27 -22.05 5.44
C TYR A 47 18.52 -23.25 6.02
N SER A 48 17.27 -23.47 5.64
CA SER A 48 16.44 -24.56 6.20
C SER A 48 17.05 -25.95 5.99
N ALA A 49 17.85 -26.13 4.93
CA ALA A 49 18.57 -27.37 4.64
C ALA A 49 19.91 -27.51 5.39
N ASP A 50 20.43 -26.44 6.00
CA ASP A 50 21.73 -26.46 6.72
C ASP A 50 21.54 -26.56 8.24
N THR A 51 21.10 -27.69 8.71
CA THR A 51 20.91 -27.97 10.13
C THR A 51 22.21 -27.96 10.96
N ALA A 52 23.38 -27.94 10.30
CA ALA A 52 24.68 -27.91 10.96
C ALA A 52 25.26 -26.50 11.12
N TYR A 53 24.63 -25.46 10.55
CA TYR A 53 25.12 -24.06 10.55
C TYR A 53 26.55 -23.91 10.04
N THR A 54 26.95 -24.69 9.04
CA THR A 54 28.33 -24.81 8.61
C THR A 54 28.65 -23.99 7.37
N VAL A 55 27.65 -23.50 6.63
CA VAL A 55 27.81 -22.78 5.37
C VAL A 55 27.63 -21.27 5.57
N SER A 56 28.48 -20.44 4.98
CA SER A 56 28.33 -18.99 4.93
C SER A 56 28.07 -18.51 3.49
N TYR A 57 26.81 -18.44 3.12
CA TYR A 57 26.41 -17.95 1.82
C TYR A 57 26.72 -16.45 1.65
N ALA A 58 26.61 -15.64 2.69
CA ALA A 58 26.97 -14.22 2.65
C ALA A 58 28.38 -13.98 2.13
N ARG A 59 29.32 -14.89 2.43
CA ARG A 59 30.69 -14.82 1.91
C ARG A 59 30.77 -14.99 0.39
N GLU A 60 29.97 -15.86 -0.20
CA GLU A 60 29.95 -16.11 -1.65
C GLU A 60 29.37 -14.90 -2.39
N TYR A 61 28.25 -14.37 -1.93
CA TYR A 61 27.63 -13.19 -2.51
C TYR A 61 28.48 -11.93 -2.39
N ARG A 62 29.37 -11.87 -1.39
CA ARG A 62 30.28 -10.75 -1.17
C ARG A 62 31.53 -10.79 -2.05
N LYS A 63 32.01 -11.94 -2.53
CA LYS A 63 33.27 -12.07 -3.26
C LYS A 63 33.42 -11.13 -4.46
N ASN A 64 32.31 -10.70 -5.04
CA ASN A 64 32.23 -9.82 -6.21
C ASN A 64 31.82 -8.38 -5.87
N LEU A 65 31.70 -8.04 -4.59
CA LEU A 65 31.28 -6.72 -4.15
C LEU A 65 32.48 -5.94 -3.63
N HIS A 66 32.63 -4.71 -4.11
CA HIS A 66 33.61 -3.77 -3.54
C HIS A 66 33.20 -3.46 -2.09
N ALA A 67 34.22 -3.18 -1.24
CA ALA A 67 34.10 -2.96 0.21
C ALA A 67 33.20 -1.79 0.65
N THR A 68 32.42 -1.23 -0.26
CA THR A 68 31.55 -0.03 -0.08
C THR A 68 30.08 -0.30 -0.28
N ASP A 69 29.62 -1.51 0.06
CA ASP A 69 28.20 -1.86 -0.05
C ASP A 69 27.37 -1.10 1.00
N ARG A 70 27.14 0.17 0.70
CA ARG A 70 26.26 1.04 1.49
C ARG A 70 24.80 0.87 1.06
N PRO A 71 23.83 1.15 1.94
CA PRO A 71 22.45 1.28 1.53
C PRO A 71 22.34 2.21 0.32
N LYS A 72 21.57 1.79 -0.69
CA LYS A 72 21.33 2.62 -1.88
C LYS A 72 20.16 3.58 -1.61
N PRO A 73 20.21 4.80 -2.17
CA PRO A 73 19.06 5.67 -2.18
C PRO A 73 18.01 5.20 -3.20
N VAL A 74 16.76 5.55 -2.99
CA VAL A 74 15.82 5.76 -4.08
C VAL A 74 16.26 7.02 -4.81
N THR A 75 16.42 6.97 -6.14
CA THR A 75 16.82 8.13 -6.92
C THR A 75 15.67 8.61 -7.79
N ILE A 76 15.49 9.93 -7.83
CA ILE A 76 14.61 10.60 -8.79
C ILE A 76 15.51 11.44 -9.67
N ALA A 77 15.58 11.09 -10.97
CA ALA A 77 16.41 11.77 -11.95
C ALA A 77 15.55 12.39 -13.05
N TRP A 78 15.98 13.52 -13.61
CA TRP A 78 15.32 14.18 -14.73
C TRP A 78 16.35 14.76 -15.70
N THR A 79 15.96 14.88 -16.97
CA THR A 79 16.87 15.25 -18.07
C THR A 79 16.90 16.72 -18.36
N GLU A 80 15.86 17.49 -18.03
CA GLU A 80 15.72 18.92 -18.36
C GLU A 80 15.13 19.71 -17.19
N GLY A 81 15.56 20.98 -17.06
CA GLY A 81 15.02 21.95 -16.10
C GLY A 81 15.98 22.31 -14.97
N ASN A 82 15.70 23.44 -14.32
CA ASN A 82 16.47 23.98 -13.18
C ASN A 82 15.78 23.59 -11.86
N ALA A 83 15.65 22.29 -11.57
CA ALA A 83 15.13 21.87 -10.29
C ALA A 83 16.06 22.29 -9.16
N ALA A 84 15.50 22.87 -8.11
CA ALA A 84 16.22 23.34 -6.93
C ALA A 84 16.07 22.37 -5.76
N LYS A 85 14.93 21.69 -5.64
CA LYS A 85 14.65 20.75 -4.55
C LYS A 85 13.56 19.75 -4.90
N VAL A 86 13.53 18.65 -4.18
CA VAL A 86 12.46 17.66 -4.22
C VAL A 86 11.81 17.59 -2.84
N LEU A 87 10.48 17.63 -2.80
CA LEU A 87 9.71 17.35 -1.59
C LEU A 87 9.26 15.90 -1.64
N VAL A 88 9.41 15.17 -0.54
CA VAL A 88 8.97 13.78 -0.39
C VAL A 88 8.07 13.65 0.82
N SER A 89 6.94 12.98 0.68
CA SER A 89 5.97 12.79 1.76
C SER A 89 5.28 11.42 1.66
N ARG A 90 4.81 10.89 2.78
CA ARG A 90 3.88 9.76 2.80
C ARG A 90 2.45 10.19 2.48
N SER A 91 2.17 11.48 2.57
CA SER A 91 0.85 12.05 2.27
C SER A 91 0.85 12.66 0.86
N PRO A 92 -0.16 12.37 0.03
CA PRO A 92 -0.32 13.04 -1.26
C PRO A 92 -0.54 14.55 -1.13
N LEU A 93 -1.00 15.01 0.04
CA LEU A 93 -1.14 16.42 0.38
C LEU A 93 0.17 17.08 0.87
N PHE A 94 1.27 16.33 0.87
CA PHE A 94 2.59 16.81 1.31
C PHE A 94 2.61 17.33 2.76
N LYS A 95 1.71 16.83 3.61
CA LYS A 95 1.79 17.06 5.07
C LYS A 95 3.10 16.41 5.57
N ALA A 96 3.85 17.16 6.38
CA ALA A 96 5.16 16.72 6.90
C ALA A 96 6.14 16.27 5.80
N ALA A 97 6.17 16.98 4.66
CA ALA A 97 7.10 16.70 3.57
C ALA A 97 8.55 16.96 4.00
N VAL A 98 9.44 16.06 3.58
CA VAL A 98 10.89 16.21 3.75
C VAL A 98 11.46 16.83 2.48
N GLU A 99 12.26 17.89 2.67
CA GLU A 99 13.00 18.50 1.56
C GLU A 99 14.28 17.72 1.29
N VAL A 100 14.45 17.30 0.04
CA VAL A 100 15.62 16.56 -0.44
C VAL A 100 16.41 17.47 -1.39
N PRO A 101 17.69 17.69 -1.11
CA PRO A 101 18.54 18.48 -1.99
C PRO A 101 18.73 17.78 -3.35
N VAL A 102 18.93 18.62 -4.36
CA VAL A 102 19.17 18.16 -5.74
C VAL A 102 20.63 18.40 -6.10
N GLU A 103 21.28 17.38 -6.65
CA GLU A 103 22.63 17.48 -7.18
C GLU A 103 22.65 16.88 -8.60
N ALA A 104 23.14 17.64 -9.57
CA ALA A 104 23.25 17.23 -10.98
C ALA A 104 21.94 16.60 -11.56
N ASN A 105 20.79 17.22 -11.29
CA ASN A 105 19.45 16.76 -11.69
C ASN A 105 19.06 15.38 -11.10
N VAL A 106 19.61 15.02 -9.94
CA VAL A 106 19.26 13.81 -9.19
C VAL A 106 18.95 14.19 -7.75
N ALA A 107 17.87 13.62 -7.22
CA ALA A 107 17.57 13.61 -5.78
C ALA A 107 17.76 12.20 -5.25
N GLU A 108 18.56 12.06 -4.18
CA GLU A 108 18.84 10.80 -3.50
C GLU A 108 18.09 10.75 -2.17
N ILE A 109 17.21 9.76 -2.03
CA ILE A 109 16.32 9.61 -0.86
C ILE A 109 16.70 8.32 -0.14
N TYR A 110 17.23 8.48 1.07
CA TYR A 110 17.66 7.37 1.92
C TYR A 110 16.65 7.03 3.00
N ASN A 111 16.81 5.86 3.61
CA ASN A 111 16.13 5.43 4.84
C ASN A 111 14.61 5.30 4.72
N LEU A 112 14.10 5.11 3.52
CA LEU A 112 12.68 4.86 3.29
C LEU A 112 12.27 3.47 3.81
N VAL A 113 10.99 3.28 4.02
CA VAL A 113 10.42 1.98 4.42
C VAL A 113 10.04 1.20 3.17
N PRO A 114 10.54 -0.04 2.98
CA PRO A 114 10.14 -0.89 1.87
C PRO A 114 8.63 -1.13 1.84
N GLY A 115 8.02 -1.17 0.66
CA GLY A 115 6.57 -1.38 0.51
C GLY A 115 5.69 -0.17 0.85
N GLN A 116 6.23 0.85 1.55
CA GLN A 116 5.49 2.06 1.89
C GLN A 116 5.40 2.99 0.68
N LYS A 117 4.20 3.47 0.35
CA LYS A 117 4.01 4.47 -0.71
C LYS A 117 4.48 5.84 -0.28
N TYR A 118 5.18 6.52 -1.19
CA TYR A 118 5.65 7.90 -1.05
C TYR A 118 5.22 8.71 -2.26
N PHE A 119 5.09 10.03 -2.06
CA PHE A 119 4.79 11.02 -3.08
C PHE A 119 5.93 12.02 -3.14
N TYR A 120 6.23 12.55 -4.34
CA TYR A 120 7.24 13.57 -4.51
C TYR A 120 6.77 14.72 -5.40
N LYS A 121 7.35 15.91 -5.17
CA LYS A 121 7.26 17.06 -6.03
C LYS A 121 8.67 17.58 -6.32
N VAL A 122 8.96 17.81 -7.59
CA VAL A 122 10.19 18.48 -8.04
C VAL A 122 9.86 19.95 -8.21
N LEU A 123 10.61 20.83 -7.55
CA LEU A 123 10.37 22.27 -7.54
C LEU A 123 11.58 23.01 -8.14
N ASP A 124 11.33 24.08 -8.91
CA ASP A 124 12.37 25.03 -9.31
C ASP A 124 12.75 26.00 -8.17
N GLY A 125 13.67 26.94 -8.48
CA GLY A 125 14.14 27.94 -7.53
C GLY A 125 13.06 28.90 -7.02
N ASP A 126 11.99 29.08 -7.77
CA ASP A 126 10.85 29.95 -7.43
C ASP A 126 9.72 29.18 -6.73
N GLY A 127 9.89 27.87 -6.55
CA GLY A 127 8.91 27.00 -5.88
C GLY A 127 7.80 26.47 -6.79
N LYS A 128 7.92 26.67 -8.10
CA LYS A 128 6.97 26.11 -9.07
C LYS A 128 7.19 24.61 -9.21
N VAL A 129 6.09 23.85 -9.25
CA VAL A 129 6.13 22.40 -9.45
C VAL A 129 6.51 22.11 -10.91
N LEU A 130 7.63 21.43 -11.10
CA LEU A 130 8.09 20.93 -12.39
C LEU A 130 7.54 19.54 -12.68
N ALA A 131 7.41 18.71 -11.62
CA ALA A 131 6.88 17.37 -11.72
C ALA A 131 6.36 16.88 -10.35
N SER A 132 5.40 15.98 -10.38
CA SER A 132 4.86 15.32 -9.19
C SER A 132 4.41 13.91 -9.54
N SER A 133 4.72 12.94 -8.66
CA SER A 133 4.28 11.55 -8.81
C SER A 133 4.43 10.79 -7.48
N GLY A 134 4.16 9.48 -7.50
CA GLY A 134 4.38 8.59 -6.38
C GLY A 134 5.30 7.43 -6.73
N PHE A 135 5.90 6.81 -5.72
CA PHE A 135 6.69 5.60 -5.84
C PHE A 135 6.60 4.75 -4.59
N THR A 136 6.88 3.45 -4.73
CA THR A 136 6.97 2.52 -3.61
C THR A 136 8.37 1.91 -3.62
N PRO A 137 9.20 2.17 -2.59
CA PRO A 137 10.52 1.56 -2.49
C PRO A 137 10.42 0.03 -2.43
N VAL A 138 11.31 -0.66 -3.12
CA VAL A 138 11.42 -2.11 -3.06
C VAL A 138 12.71 -2.53 -2.39
N GLY A 139 12.66 -3.59 -1.61
CA GLY A 139 13.81 -4.18 -0.95
C GLY A 139 13.35 -5.15 0.15
N PRO A 140 14.15 -6.20 0.41
CA PRO A 140 13.80 -7.19 1.44
C PRO A 140 14.04 -6.68 2.86
N MET A 141 14.70 -5.53 3.04
CA MET A 141 15.08 -4.98 4.34
C MET A 141 15.34 -3.48 4.26
N ARG A 142 15.10 -2.79 5.39
CA ARG A 142 15.41 -1.38 5.58
C ARG A 142 16.81 -1.20 6.18
N MET A 143 17.80 -1.01 5.32
CA MET A 143 19.16 -0.63 5.72
C MET A 143 19.25 0.88 5.95
N ILE A 144 19.92 1.30 7.02
CA ILE A 144 19.99 2.71 7.42
C ILE A 144 21.34 3.33 6.99
N ALA A 145 21.26 4.39 6.21
CA ALA A 145 22.39 5.18 5.77
C ALA A 145 22.63 6.39 6.69
N GLY A 146 23.89 6.83 6.77
CA GLY A 146 24.25 8.13 7.33
C GLY A 146 24.33 8.22 8.85
N VAL A 147 24.17 7.12 9.59
CA VAL A 147 24.26 7.10 11.06
C VAL A 147 25.52 6.36 11.52
N VAL A 148 25.47 5.03 11.55
CA VAL A 148 26.61 4.18 11.91
C VAL A 148 26.65 2.95 10.99
N SER A 149 27.76 2.25 10.98
CA SER A 149 27.88 1.01 10.22
C SER A 149 26.96 -0.08 10.75
N ASN A 150 26.55 -1.01 9.88
CA ASN A 150 25.70 -2.15 10.23
C ASN A 150 24.34 -1.77 10.84
N MET A 151 23.87 -0.55 10.57
CA MET A 151 22.58 -0.11 11.09
C MET A 151 21.43 -0.52 10.17
N ARG A 152 20.41 -1.11 10.77
CA ARG A 152 19.19 -1.51 10.09
C ARG A 152 17.99 -1.55 11.01
N ASP A 153 16.81 -1.47 10.43
CA ASP A 153 15.54 -1.76 11.04
C ASP A 153 15.37 -3.29 11.16
N LEU A 154 14.85 -3.77 12.26
CA LEU A 154 14.52 -5.19 12.41
C LEU A 154 13.19 -5.55 11.71
N GLY A 155 12.44 -4.53 11.27
CA GLY A 155 11.19 -4.70 10.56
C GLY A 155 11.33 -5.37 9.20
N GLY A 156 10.23 -5.99 8.76
CA GLY A 156 10.11 -6.64 7.45
C GLY A 156 10.30 -8.16 7.45
N TRP A 157 10.92 -8.75 8.46
CA TRP A 157 11.01 -10.21 8.57
C TRP A 157 9.64 -10.83 8.81
N LYS A 158 9.35 -11.90 8.08
CA LYS A 158 8.12 -12.68 8.29
C LYS A 158 8.14 -13.30 9.69
N ALA A 159 7.01 -13.20 10.39
CA ALA A 159 6.81 -13.66 11.75
C ALA A 159 5.46 -14.40 11.85
N ASP A 160 5.17 -15.04 12.98
CA ASP A 160 3.88 -15.69 13.18
C ASP A 160 2.72 -14.71 13.17
N GLY A 161 1.87 -14.81 12.17
CA GLY A 161 0.68 -13.96 12.01
C GLY A 161 0.92 -12.61 11.34
N GLY A 162 2.11 -12.42 10.72
CA GLY A 162 2.42 -11.19 9.98
C GLY A 162 3.91 -11.00 9.73
N HIS A 163 4.39 -9.78 9.88
CA HIS A 163 5.80 -9.44 9.79
C HIS A 163 6.21 -8.49 10.92
N ILE A 164 7.50 -8.38 11.18
CA ILE A 164 7.99 -7.41 12.19
C ILE A 164 7.76 -5.99 11.66
N ALA A 165 7.08 -5.16 12.45
CA ALA A 165 6.75 -3.79 12.13
C ALA A 165 8.00 -2.91 11.95
N TYR A 166 8.04 -2.13 10.89
CA TYR A 166 9.11 -1.15 10.67
C TYR A 166 9.06 0.01 11.66
N GLY A 167 10.23 0.58 11.93
CA GLY A 167 10.36 1.80 12.73
C GLY A 167 10.21 1.62 14.24
N LYS A 168 10.18 0.38 14.72
CA LYS A 168 10.03 0.08 16.14
C LYS A 168 11.35 -0.33 16.80
N LEU A 169 12.11 -1.17 16.13
CA LEU A 169 13.30 -1.76 16.70
C LEU A 169 14.45 -1.72 15.68
N PHE A 170 15.55 -1.07 16.05
CA PHE A 170 16.71 -0.89 15.21
C PHE A 170 17.94 -1.52 15.85
N ARG A 171 18.88 -1.98 15.02
CA ARG A 171 20.16 -2.53 15.51
C ARG A 171 21.34 -2.02 14.68
N GLY A 172 22.54 -2.03 15.27
CA GLY A 172 23.75 -1.61 14.55
C GLY A 172 24.98 -1.51 15.45
N ALA A 173 26.02 -0.80 14.95
CA ALA A 173 27.24 -0.54 15.70
C ALA A 173 27.06 0.58 16.74
N ALA A 174 27.99 0.69 17.70
CA ALA A 174 27.94 1.72 18.74
C ALA A 174 27.96 3.14 18.16
N LEU A 175 27.12 4.01 18.68
CA LEU A 175 27.25 5.45 18.52
C LEU A 175 28.54 5.95 19.19
N SER A 176 29.12 7.02 18.68
CA SER A 176 30.37 7.60 19.18
C SER A 176 30.25 9.11 19.26
N SER A 177 30.50 9.68 20.43
CA SER A 177 30.54 11.13 20.63
C SER A 177 31.52 11.87 19.70
N ARG A 178 32.54 11.16 19.22
CA ARG A 178 33.58 11.71 18.32
C ARG A 178 33.32 11.49 16.83
N ARG A 179 32.53 10.47 16.46
CA ARG A 179 32.35 10.05 15.06
C ARG A 179 30.93 10.26 14.55
N THR A 180 29.94 10.30 15.43
CA THR A 180 28.55 10.51 15.07
C THR A 180 28.33 11.99 14.78
N THR A 181 28.15 12.34 13.51
CA THR A 181 27.96 13.72 13.06
C THR A 181 26.62 14.27 13.51
N ASP A 182 26.43 15.60 13.46
CA ASP A 182 25.16 16.20 13.83
C ASP A 182 24.05 15.78 12.88
N ARG A 183 24.31 15.63 11.58
CA ARG A 183 23.36 15.07 10.63
C ARG A 183 22.98 13.62 10.98
N ALA A 184 23.94 12.80 11.41
CA ALA A 184 23.65 11.44 11.88
C ALA A 184 22.74 11.43 13.12
N LYS A 185 22.94 12.37 14.06
CA LYS A 185 22.06 12.53 15.24
C LYS A 185 20.65 12.97 14.85
N GLU A 186 20.52 13.84 13.85
CA GLU A 186 19.22 14.24 13.30
C GLU A 186 18.48 13.06 12.65
N ILE A 187 19.17 12.32 11.77
CA ILE A 187 18.60 11.10 11.17
C ILE A 187 18.13 10.16 12.28
N PHE A 188 18.98 9.87 13.26
CA PHE A 188 18.67 8.94 14.34
C PHE A 188 17.40 9.36 15.12
N LYS A 189 17.33 10.62 15.56
CA LYS A 189 16.27 11.10 16.43
C LYS A 189 15.02 11.56 15.67
N LYS A 190 15.19 12.32 14.56
CA LYS A 190 14.07 12.95 13.86
C LYS A 190 13.54 12.06 12.72
N ASP A 191 14.43 11.57 11.85
CA ASP A 191 14.00 10.86 10.64
C ASP A 191 13.56 9.42 10.97
N LEU A 192 14.25 8.75 11.93
CA LEU A 192 13.94 7.40 12.39
C LEU A 192 13.06 7.34 13.65
N GLY A 193 12.92 8.46 14.38
CA GLY A 193 12.10 8.53 15.58
C GLY A 193 12.66 7.76 16.79
N ILE A 194 13.95 7.40 16.76
CA ILE A 194 14.58 6.62 17.84
C ILE A 194 14.72 7.49 19.08
N SER A 195 14.21 6.99 20.20
CA SER A 195 14.20 7.70 21.49
C SER A 195 14.91 6.95 22.61
N VAL A 196 15.35 5.72 22.36
CA VAL A 196 16.10 4.89 23.32
C VAL A 196 17.33 4.31 22.65
N ASP A 197 18.50 4.45 23.29
CA ASP A 197 19.79 3.88 22.90
C ASP A 197 20.20 2.82 23.94
N LEU A 198 20.03 1.53 23.57
CA LEU A 198 20.28 0.39 24.43
C LEU A 198 21.65 -0.23 24.14
N ASP A 199 22.58 -0.05 25.05
CA ASP A 199 23.98 -0.46 24.92
C ASP A 199 24.26 -1.81 25.60
N LEU A 200 24.66 -2.82 24.81
CA LEU A 200 25.05 -4.15 25.26
C LEU A 200 26.54 -4.28 25.55
N ARG A 201 27.36 -3.23 25.41
CA ARG A 201 28.81 -3.32 25.64
C ARG A 201 29.11 -3.60 27.10
N GLY A 202 30.11 -4.45 27.34
CA GLY A 202 30.61 -4.77 28.66
C GLY A 202 31.18 -3.54 29.41
N ILE A 203 31.36 -3.65 30.71
CA ILE A 203 31.79 -2.52 31.55
C ILE A 203 33.14 -1.96 31.10
N LYS A 204 34.09 -2.83 30.77
CA LYS A 204 35.44 -2.43 30.35
C LYS A 204 35.52 -1.79 28.95
N GLU A 205 34.59 -2.08 28.07
CA GLU A 205 34.55 -1.54 26.70
C GLU A 205 33.96 -0.15 26.61
N SER A 206 33.33 0.34 27.66
CA SER A 206 32.49 1.54 27.66
C SER A 206 33.14 2.78 28.25
N GLU A 207 34.37 2.69 28.78
CA GLU A 207 35.03 3.82 29.48
C GLU A 207 35.22 5.08 28.60
N ALA A 208 35.22 4.93 27.27
CA ALA A 208 35.38 6.04 26.33
C ALA A 208 34.06 6.69 25.83
N ASN A 209 32.89 6.09 26.09
CA ASN A 209 31.59 6.55 25.55
C ASN A 209 30.45 6.16 26.48
N VAL A 210 30.46 6.64 27.70
CA VAL A 210 29.36 6.40 28.66
C VAL A 210 28.38 7.55 28.60
N GLY A 211 27.13 7.23 28.28
CA GLY A 211 26.03 8.19 28.28
C GLY A 211 25.46 8.48 26.87
N PRO A 212 24.40 9.30 26.81
CA PRO A 212 23.72 9.58 25.56
C PRO A 212 24.63 10.33 24.57
N VAL A 213 24.79 9.78 23.37
CA VAL A 213 25.50 10.45 22.26
C VAL A 213 24.57 11.42 21.53
N VAL A 214 23.27 11.14 21.56
CA VAL A 214 22.23 11.97 20.94
C VAL A 214 21.39 12.63 22.04
N GLU A 215 21.36 13.95 22.05
CA GLU A 215 20.62 14.72 23.04
C GLU A 215 19.11 14.43 22.98
N GLY A 216 18.51 14.16 24.16
CA GLY A 216 17.10 13.82 24.29
C GLY A 216 16.73 12.41 23.85
N VAL A 217 17.75 11.55 23.65
CA VAL A 217 17.59 10.10 23.53
C VAL A 217 18.00 9.49 24.87
N GLU A 218 17.17 8.63 25.43
CA GLU A 218 17.46 7.93 26.67
C GLU A 218 18.54 6.87 26.44
N TYR A 219 19.57 6.88 27.26
CA TYR A 219 20.63 5.88 27.20
C TYR A 219 20.45 4.88 28.34
N VAL A 220 20.38 3.61 27.97
CA VAL A 220 20.27 2.50 28.92
C VAL A 220 21.31 1.44 28.63
N LYS A 221 21.90 0.87 29.69
CA LYS A 221 23.02 -0.07 29.55
C LYS A 221 22.73 -1.42 30.20
N PHE A 222 22.93 -2.48 29.39
CA PHE A 222 22.93 -3.86 29.83
C PHE A 222 24.32 -4.45 29.50
N PRO A 223 25.26 -4.49 30.47
CA PRO A 223 26.68 -4.78 30.19
C PRO A 223 26.93 -6.28 29.95
N VAL A 224 26.54 -6.75 28.78
CA VAL A 224 26.76 -8.13 28.34
C VAL A 224 28.23 -8.30 27.94
N GLU A 225 28.99 -9.08 28.71
CA GLU A 225 30.42 -9.29 28.46
C GLU A 225 30.69 -10.20 27.28
N LYS A 226 29.86 -11.24 27.07
CA LYS A 226 30.01 -12.22 25.98
C LYS A 226 28.66 -12.65 25.40
N ASN A 227 28.71 -13.32 24.25
CA ASN A 227 27.53 -13.92 23.64
C ASN A 227 26.97 -15.05 24.47
N LEU A 228 25.71 -15.42 24.25
CA LEU A 228 24.98 -16.41 25.03
C LEU A 228 25.71 -17.77 25.14
N GLY A 229 26.31 -18.24 24.04
CA GLY A 229 27.05 -19.52 24.01
C GLY A 229 28.46 -19.47 24.62
N ARG A 230 28.99 -18.30 24.92
CA ARG A 230 30.36 -18.08 25.44
C ARG A 230 30.38 -17.37 26.80
N GLY A 231 29.24 -17.04 27.32
CA GLY A 231 29.09 -16.28 28.56
C GLY A 231 29.24 -17.16 29.81
N THR A 232 29.91 -16.60 30.81
CA THR A 232 29.86 -17.06 32.21
C THR A 232 29.27 -15.94 33.05
N GLY A 233 28.55 -16.25 34.11
CA GLY A 233 27.94 -15.25 34.99
C GLY A 233 26.53 -14.84 34.52
N ASN A 234 26.21 -13.56 34.61
CA ASN A 234 24.87 -12.99 34.44
C ASN A 234 24.44 -12.72 32.98
N THR A 235 25.12 -13.30 32.01
CA THR A 235 24.84 -13.05 30.56
C THR A 235 23.37 -13.32 30.19
N GLN A 236 22.80 -14.40 30.68
CA GLN A 236 21.41 -14.79 30.37
C GLN A 236 20.41 -13.82 30.95
N GLU A 237 20.61 -13.43 32.20
CA GLU A 237 19.81 -12.45 32.92
C GLU A 237 19.77 -11.09 32.23
N LEU A 238 20.94 -10.63 31.78
CA LEU A 238 21.07 -9.35 31.09
C LEU A 238 20.31 -9.32 29.76
N TYR A 239 20.26 -10.44 29.03
CA TYR A 239 19.42 -10.54 27.85
C TYR A 239 17.92 -10.53 28.16
N GLN A 240 17.49 -11.24 29.22
CA GLN A 240 16.09 -11.18 29.68
C GLN A 240 15.71 -9.77 30.14
N GLN A 241 16.58 -9.09 30.88
CA GLN A 241 16.36 -7.69 31.31
C GLN A 241 16.30 -6.73 30.12
N ALA A 242 17.17 -6.91 29.12
CA ALA A 242 17.16 -6.09 27.92
C ALA A 242 15.86 -6.28 27.10
N ILE A 243 15.38 -7.51 26.95
CA ILE A 243 14.09 -7.78 26.30
C ILE A 243 12.94 -7.15 27.08
N ARG A 244 12.93 -7.28 28.43
CA ARG A 244 11.90 -6.65 29.27
C ARG A 244 11.90 -5.13 29.15
N ALA A 245 13.07 -4.50 29.12
CA ALA A 245 13.21 -3.07 28.92
C ALA A 245 12.67 -2.65 27.54
N ILE A 246 12.99 -3.41 26.47
CA ILE A 246 12.44 -3.19 25.13
C ILE A 246 10.91 -3.26 25.15
N ILE A 247 10.31 -4.26 25.80
CA ILE A 247 8.85 -4.39 25.95
C ILE A 247 8.27 -3.14 26.63
N GLY A 248 8.92 -2.65 27.67
CA GLY A 248 8.49 -1.44 28.37
C GLY A 248 8.47 -0.22 27.44
N TYR A 249 9.59 0.04 26.77
CA TYR A 249 9.71 1.19 25.85
C TYR A 249 8.76 1.11 24.66
N LEU A 250 8.59 -0.07 24.08
CA LEU A 250 7.61 -0.28 22.99
C LEU A 250 6.18 -0.01 23.48
N GLY A 251 5.85 -0.39 24.72
CA GLY A 251 4.56 -0.09 25.33
C GLY A 251 4.31 1.41 25.56
N GLU A 252 5.36 2.21 25.65
CA GLU A 252 5.31 3.67 25.68
C GLU A 252 5.26 4.29 24.27
N GLY A 253 5.23 3.47 23.21
CA GLY A 253 5.26 3.92 21.81
C GLY A 253 6.65 4.39 21.35
N ARG A 254 7.71 4.05 22.07
CA ARG A 254 9.08 4.53 21.83
C ARG A 254 9.85 3.54 20.97
N ALA A 255 10.53 4.04 19.94
CA ALA A 255 11.44 3.25 19.13
C ALA A 255 12.80 3.07 19.83
N VAL A 256 13.32 1.84 19.77
CA VAL A 256 14.54 1.43 20.45
C VAL A 256 15.62 1.08 19.44
N TYR A 257 16.83 1.62 19.66
CA TYR A 257 18.06 1.21 19.01
C TYR A 257 18.89 0.39 19.96
N PHE A 258 19.25 -0.84 19.61
CA PHE A 258 20.13 -1.67 20.44
C PHE A 258 21.42 -2.01 19.73
N HIS A 259 22.53 -1.98 20.45
CA HIS A 259 23.84 -2.15 19.87
C HIS A 259 24.89 -2.77 20.82
N CYS A 260 25.96 -3.29 20.24
CA CYS A 260 27.22 -3.54 20.95
C CYS A 260 28.35 -2.71 20.29
N ALA A 261 29.58 -3.14 20.27
CA ALA A 261 30.66 -2.40 19.61
C ALA A 261 30.47 -2.36 18.07
N GLY A 262 30.32 -3.51 17.42
CA GLY A 262 30.16 -3.62 15.96
C GLY A 262 28.75 -3.94 15.49
N GLY A 263 27.78 -4.09 16.40
CA GLY A 263 26.43 -4.47 16.05
C GLY A 263 26.27 -5.90 15.54
N ALA A 264 27.26 -6.75 15.72
CA ALA A 264 27.32 -8.09 15.16
C ALA A 264 26.88 -9.17 16.17
N ASP A 265 27.73 -9.52 17.15
CA ASP A 265 27.57 -10.74 17.96
C ASP A 265 26.55 -10.61 19.10
N ARG A 266 26.80 -9.75 20.09
CA ARG A 266 25.88 -9.54 21.23
C ARG A 266 24.55 -8.95 20.75
N THR A 267 24.62 -8.01 19.85
CA THR A 267 23.47 -7.42 19.16
C THR A 267 22.74 -8.47 18.31
N GLY A 268 23.51 -9.31 17.59
CA GLY A 268 22.95 -10.42 16.81
C GLY A 268 22.27 -11.46 17.68
N THR A 269 22.84 -11.75 18.86
CA THR A 269 22.21 -12.66 19.82
C THR A 269 20.89 -12.11 20.37
N LEU A 270 20.84 -10.80 20.72
CA LEU A 270 19.59 -10.17 21.17
C LEU A 270 18.53 -10.14 20.06
N GLY A 271 18.95 -9.81 18.81
CA GLY A 271 18.06 -9.87 17.65
C GLY A 271 17.48 -11.27 17.45
N PHE A 272 18.32 -12.28 17.41
CA PHE A 272 17.93 -13.69 17.31
C PHE A 272 16.91 -14.11 18.38
N LEU A 273 17.15 -13.77 19.66
CA LEU A 273 16.24 -14.11 20.74
C LEU A 273 14.86 -13.44 20.55
N ILE A 274 14.84 -12.18 20.15
CA ILE A 274 13.59 -11.47 19.86
C ILE A 274 12.90 -12.08 18.64
N GLU A 275 13.61 -12.28 17.53
CA GLU A 275 13.07 -12.85 16.30
C GLU A 275 12.48 -14.25 16.52
N ALA A 276 13.16 -15.09 17.31
CA ALA A 276 12.64 -16.41 17.67
C ALA A 276 11.35 -16.32 18.51
N LEU A 277 11.26 -15.39 19.48
CA LEU A 277 10.03 -15.14 20.24
C LEU A 277 8.88 -14.60 19.38
N LEU A 278 9.17 -14.01 18.23
CA LEU A 278 8.19 -13.53 17.25
C LEU A 278 7.80 -14.58 16.21
N GLY A 279 8.48 -15.73 16.15
CA GLY A 279 8.23 -16.80 15.19
C GLY A 279 8.85 -16.55 13.80
N VAL A 280 9.96 -15.80 13.74
CA VAL A 280 10.73 -15.62 12.50
C VAL A 280 11.43 -16.92 12.15
N SER A 281 11.45 -17.31 10.88
CA SER A 281 12.05 -18.56 10.42
C SER A 281 13.54 -18.66 10.78
N GLU A 282 14.02 -19.86 11.03
CA GLU A 282 15.45 -20.12 11.33
C GLU A 282 16.38 -19.63 10.20
N SER A 283 15.92 -19.75 8.95
CA SER A 283 16.61 -19.22 7.78
C SER A 283 16.74 -17.69 7.83
N ASP A 284 15.64 -16.99 8.13
CA ASP A 284 15.63 -15.53 8.14
C ASP A 284 16.39 -14.96 9.34
N MET A 285 16.32 -15.59 10.52
CA MET A 285 17.15 -15.25 11.67
C MET A 285 18.66 -15.39 11.34
N SER A 286 19.04 -16.42 10.58
CA SER A 286 20.40 -16.63 10.11
C SER A 286 20.83 -15.55 9.12
N LYS A 287 19.93 -15.17 8.19
CA LYS A 287 20.20 -14.07 7.24
C LYS A 287 20.35 -12.73 7.96
N ASP A 288 19.47 -12.39 8.92
CA ASP A 288 19.62 -11.16 9.69
C ASP A 288 20.95 -11.10 10.42
N TYR A 289 21.39 -12.21 10.99
CA TYR A 289 22.70 -12.25 11.62
C TYR A 289 23.84 -12.04 10.62
N GLU A 290 23.84 -12.76 9.50
CA GLU A 290 24.94 -12.75 8.52
C GLU A 290 24.98 -11.50 7.62
N ILE A 291 23.92 -10.73 7.51
CA ILE A 291 23.90 -9.48 6.72
C ILE A 291 24.94 -8.46 7.23
N THR A 292 25.38 -8.59 8.47
CA THR A 292 26.53 -7.86 9.01
C THR A 292 27.78 -7.97 8.11
N THR A 293 27.91 -9.05 7.34
CA THR A 293 29.00 -9.28 6.37
C THR A 293 29.04 -8.24 5.26
N PHE A 294 27.93 -7.58 4.95
CA PHE A 294 27.82 -6.54 3.93
C PHE A 294 28.04 -5.11 4.46
N ALA A 295 28.22 -4.94 5.77
CA ALA A 295 28.18 -3.63 6.42
C ALA A 295 29.53 -2.86 6.46
N GLY A 296 30.54 -3.26 5.72
CA GLY A 296 31.79 -2.50 5.61
C GLY A 296 33.07 -3.28 6.00
N PRO A 297 34.21 -2.60 6.22
CA PRO A 297 35.53 -3.25 6.26
C PRO A 297 35.72 -4.24 7.43
N ASN A 298 34.96 -4.07 8.50
CA ASN A 298 35.02 -4.95 9.68
C ASN A 298 33.99 -6.10 9.60
N THR A 299 33.82 -6.66 8.46
CA THR A 299 32.90 -7.77 8.25
C THR A 299 33.32 -8.98 9.06
N ARG A 300 32.40 -9.46 9.85
CA ARG A 300 32.53 -10.74 10.51
C ARG A 300 32.01 -11.80 9.58
N LEU A 301 32.94 -12.52 9.02
CA LEU A 301 32.75 -13.88 8.52
C LEU A 301 32.38 -14.77 9.71
N ARG A 302 31.78 -15.91 9.47
CA ARG A 302 31.63 -16.98 10.47
C ARG A 302 32.98 -17.16 11.20
N ASN A 303 32.95 -17.29 12.53
CA ASN A 303 34.16 -17.52 13.30
C ASN A 303 34.75 -18.86 12.89
N PHE A 304 35.96 -18.81 12.34
CA PHE A 304 36.79 -19.99 12.18
C PHE A 304 37.25 -20.44 13.57
N ARG A 305 37.11 -21.71 13.86
CA ARG A 305 37.78 -22.33 14.99
C ARG A 305 39.18 -22.72 14.60
N ASP A 306 40.11 -22.87 15.59
CA ASP A 306 41.48 -23.28 15.36
C ASP A 306 41.59 -24.66 14.69
N ASP A 307 40.55 -25.48 14.71
CA ASP A 307 40.43 -26.77 14.03
C ASP A 307 40.01 -26.66 12.55
N GLY A 308 39.93 -25.45 12.01
CA GLY A 308 39.51 -25.17 10.62
C GLY A 308 38.02 -25.29 10.36
N LYS A 309 37.18 -25.54 11.37
CA LYS A 309 35.72 -25.57 11.25
C LYS A 309 35.12 -24.19 11.45
N GLU A 310 34.36 -23.75 10.47
CA GLU A 310 33.52 -22.56 10.61
C GLU A 310 32.33 -22.88 11.52
N THR A 311 32.13 -22.10 12.59
CA THR A 311 30.95 -22.21 13.41
C THR A 311 30.18 -20.92 13.42
N HIS A 312 28.90 -21.01 13.17
CA HIS A 312 27.97 -19.89 13.28
C HIS A 312 27.73 -19.56 14.76
N ILE A 313 27.75 -18.26 15.12
CA ILE A 313 27.56 -17.89 16.54
C ILE A 313 26.16 -18.23 17.05
N LEU A 314 25.15 -18.22 16.17
CA LEU A 314 23.81 -18.68 16.51
C LEU A 314 23.78 -20.17 16.79
N TYR A 315 24.55 -20.98 16.07
CA TYR A 315 24.72 -22.39 16.39
C TYR A 315 25.25 -22.60 17.82
N GLU A 316 26.29 -21.81 18.21
CA GLU A 316 26.82 -21.88 19.59
C GLU A 316 25.76 -21.47 20.61
N ALA A 317 24.95 -20.46 20.33
CA ALA A 317 23.85 -20.04 21.20
C ALA A 317 22.78 -21.14 21.32
N VAL A 318 22.35 -21.74 20.21
CA VAL A 318 21.38 -22.85 20.18
C VAL A 318 21.92 -24.07 20.94
N GLN A 319 23.19 -24.46 20.70
CA GLN A 319 23.81 -25.58 21.44
C GLN A 319 23.91 -25.28 22.93
N HIS A 320 24.17 -24.03 23.31
CA HIS A 320 24.18 -23.64 24.71
C HIS A 320 22.81 -23.77 25.35
N LEU A 321 21.76 -23.29 24.67
CA LEU A 321 20.39 -23.40 25.15
C LEU A 321 19.97 -24.89 25.34
N ARG A 322 20.27 -25.74 24.37
CA ARG A 322 20.01 -27.20 24.47
C ARG A 322 20.73 -27.83 25.65
N LYS A 323 22.02 -27.55 25.85
CA LYS A 323 22.80 -28.07 26.98
C LYS A 323 22.31 -27.58 28.33
N PHE A 324 21.71 -26.41 28.38
CA PHE A 324 21.27 -25.75 29.61
C PHE A 324 20.04 -26.43 30.27
N GLY A 325 19.22 -27.14 29.52
CA GLY A 325 18.06 -27.82 30.11
C GLY A 325 17.10 -28.49 29.14
N TRP A 326 17.31 -28.31 27.82
CA TRP A 326 16.33 -28.78 26.81
C TRP A 326 17.00 -29.53 25.64
N PRO A 327 17.73 -30.61 25.91
CA PRO A 327 18.45 -31.35 24.87
C PRO A 327 17.55 -31.97 23.81
N GLU A 328 16.31 -32.29 24.15
CA GLU A 328 15.34 -32.94 23.27
C GLU A 328 14.49 -31.96 22.45
N VAL A 329 14.59 -30.65 22.74
CA VAL A 329 13.81 -29.65 22.00
C VAL A 329 14.51 -29.33 20.69
N THR A 330 13.87 -29.71 19.59
CA THR A 330 14.37 -29.48 18.23
C THR A 330 13.91 -28.14 17.67
N ASP A 331 12.68 -27.71 18.00
CA ASP A 331 12.12 -26.43 17.58
C ASP A 331 12.84 -25.27 18.29
N ILE A 332 13.41 -24.39 17.49
CA ILE A 332 14.20 -23.25 17.97
C ILE A 332 13.35 -22.20 18.68
N HIS A 333 12.11 -22.00 18.26
CA HIS A 333 11.17 -21.05 18.89
C HIS A 333 10.79 -21.53 20.29
N GLN A 334 10.46 -22.81 20.41
CA GLN A 334 10.16 -23.43 21.70
C GLN A 334 11.39 -23.43 22.64
N LEU A 335 12.58 -23.63 22.07
CA LEU A 335 13.84 -23.61 22.83
C LEU A 335 14.08 -22.21 23.43
N VAL A 336 13.92 -21.16 22.62
CA VAL A 336 14.09 -19.77 23.08
C VAL A 336 12.96 -19.35 24.02
N TYR A 337 11.73 -19.79 23.77
CA TYR A 337 10.61 -19.54 24.69
C TYR A 337 10.86 -20.17 26.07
N ASN A 338 11.31 -21.44 26.13
CA ASN A 338 11.66 -22.12 27.37
C ASN A 338 12.78 -21.34 28.10
N TRP A 339 13.81 -20.92 27.40
CA TRP A 339 14.87 -20.09 27.96
C TRP A 339 14.34 -18.77 28.52
N ALA A 340 13.50 -18.05 27.77
CA ALA A 340 12.97 -16.77 28.17
C ALA A 340 12.11 -16.83 29.42
N THR A 341 11.35 -17.93 29.58
CA THR A 341 10.42 -18.15 30.70
C THR A 341 11.06 -18.92 31.87
N THR A 342 12.35 -19.25 31.80
CA THR A 342 13.07 -19.92 32.87
C THR A 342 13.89 -18.93 33.71
N ARG A 343 13.90 -19.12 35.00
CA ARG A 343 14.72 -18.35 35.96
C ARG A 343 16.19 -18.75 35.84
N HIS A 344 17.06 -17.79 35.52
CA HIS A 344 18.50 -17.99 35.41
C HIS A 344 19.28 -17.49 36.64
N SER A 345 18.64 -16.69 37.48
CA SER A 345 19.21 -16.23 38.76
C SER A 345 18.14 -15.97 39.80
N ALA A 346 18.58 -15.76 41.04
CA ALA A 346 17.68 -15.40 42.14
C ALA A 346 17.22 -13.94 42.10
N SER A 347 17.95 -13.08 41.35
CA SER A 347 17.77 -11.63 41.35
C SER A 347 16.94 -11.13 40.16
N VAL A 348 16.73 -11.95 39.12
CA VAL A 348 16.00 -11.58 37.92
C VAL A 348 14.89 -12.60 37.66
N ASP A 349 13.66 -12.09 37.61
CA ASP A 349 12.52 -12.92 37.24
C ASP A 349 12.54 -13.21 35.72
N PRO A 350 12.14 -14.43 35.31
CA PRO A 350 12.01 -14.77 33.89
C PRO A 350 10.94 -13.91 33.24
N LEU A 351 10.97 -13.84 31.90
CA LEU A 351 9.87 -13.22 31.16
C LEU A 351 8.59 -14.03 31.37
N THR A 352 7.47 -13.34 31.53
CA THR A 352 6.18 -14.00 31.62
C THR A 352 5.58 -14.26 30.23
N PRO A 353 4.67 -15.23 30.07
CA PRO A 353 3.93 -15.40 28.83
C PRO A 353 3.23 -14.14 28.37
N GLU A 354 2.71 -13.32 29.30
CA GLU A 354 2.03 -12.05 29.02
C GLU A 354 3.01 -10.98 28.52
N GLU A 355 4.26 -10.94 29.01
CA GLU A 355 5.31 -10.06 28.51
C GLU A 355 5.68 -10.43 27.07
N ILE A 356 5.81 -11.73 26.77
CA ILE A 356 6.08 -12.23 25.41
C ILE A 356 4.89 -11.90 24.48
N ALA A 357 3.66 -12.09 24.95
CA ALA A 357 2.47 -11.73 24.18
C ALA A 357 2.43 -10.22 23.87
N ARG A 358 2.82 -9.35 24.83
CA ARG A 358 2.96 -7.91 24.61
C ARG A 358 4.06 -7.58 23.61
N LEU A 359 5.23 -8.24 23.69
CA LEU A 359 6.29 -8.07 22.69
C LEU A 359 5.76 -8.35 21.28
N ARG A 360 5.04 -9.47 21.10
CA ARG A 360 4.40 -9.84 19.84
C ARG A 360 3.38 -8.81 19.38
N SER A 361 2.51 -8.31 20.28
CA SER A 361 1.50 -7.31 19.94
C SER A 361 2.08 -5.95 19.54
N TYR A 362 3.26 -5.60 20.03
CA TYR A 362 3.94 -4.33 19.69
C TYR A 362 4.77 -4.42 18.41
N LEU A 363 5.29 -5.59 18.08
CA LEU A 363 6.23 -5.79 16.99
C LEU A 363 5.64 -6.53 15.78
N ILE A 364 4.58 -7.33 15.93
CA ILE A 364 3.99 -8.03 14.78
C ILE A 364 2.91 -7.12 14.17
N GLU A 365 3.19 -6.67 12.95
CA GLU A 365 2.21 -6.07 12.06
C GLU A 365 1.58 -7.20 11.25
N LYS A 366 0.26 -7.32 11.32
CA LYS A 366 -0.46 -8.35 10.56
C LYS A 366 -0.10 -8.27 9.08
N GLU A 367 -0.03 -9.41 8.41
CA GLU A 367 0.30 -9.45 6.97
C GLU A 367 -0.54 -8.42 6.21
N THR A 368 0.11 -7.73 5.30
CA THR A 368 -0.51 -6.69 4.49
C THR A 368 -1.71 -7.30 3.77
N VAL A 369 -2.88 -6.83 4.11
CA VAL A 369 -4.12 -7.25 3.47
C VAL A 369 -3.94 -7.11 1.95
N GLY A 370 -4.47 -8.05 1.18
CA GLY A 370 -4.34 -8.03 -0.27
C GLY A 370 -3.08 -8.74 -0.82
N VAL A 371 -2.14 -9.20 0.02
CA VAL A 371 -1.04 -10.06 -0.45
C VAL A 371 -1.46 -11.52 -0.35
N LEU A 372 -1.63 -12.17 -1.49
CA LEU A 372 -1.85 -13.61 -1.53
C LEU A 372 -0.51 -14.33 -1.41
N THR A 373 -0.37 -15.16 -0.40
CA THR A 373 0.78 -16.09 -0.24
C THR A 373 0.48 -17.46 -0.88
N GLU A 374 -0.79 -17.78 -1.07
CA GLU A 374 -1.30 -19.01 -1.68
C GLU A 374 -2.43 -18.66 -2.67
N PRO A 375 -2.72 -19.55 -3.64
CA PRO A 375 -3.89 -19.37 -4.51
C PRO A 375 -5.19 -19.33 -3.67
N ALA A 376 -6.03 -18.35 -3.90
CA ALA A 376 -7.30 -18.17 -3.21
C ALA A 376 -8.48 -18.04 -4.16
N PRO A 377 -9.68 -18.56 -3.83
CA PRO A 377 -10.89 -18.28 -4.59
C PRO A 377 -11.13 -16.76 -4.68
N ALA A 378 -11.52 -16.28 -5.87
CA ALA A 378 -11.88 -14.89 -6.04
C ALA A 378 -13.04 -14.51 -5.12
N THR A 379 -12.96 -13.33 -4.50
CA THR A 379 -14.00 -12.82 -3.57
C THR A 379 -15.36 -12.61 -4.24
N THR A 380 -15.36 -12.50 -5.56
CA THR A 380 -16.53 -12.36 -6.41
C THR A 380 -17.22 -13.69 -6.75
N ASN A 381 -16.66 -14.82 -6.32
CA ASN A 381 -17.28 -16.13 -6.54
C ASN A 381 -18.60 -16.28 -5.75
N LEU A 382 -19.49 -17.10 -6.28
CA LEU A 382 -20.65 -17.56 -5.53
C LEU A 382 -20.21 -18.42 -4.33
N PRO A 383 -20.95 -18.42 -3.22
CA PRO A 383 -20.58 -19.20 -2.04
C PRO A 383 -20.27 -20.67 -2.36
N GLY A 384 -19.13 -21.15 -1.86
CA GLY A 384 -18.66 -22.52 -2.04
C GLY A 384 -18.00 -22.80 -3.39
N LYS A 385 -17.83 -21.82 -4.26
CA LYS A 385 -17.15 -21.98 -5.56
C LYS A 385 -15.67 -21.65 -5.43
N ALA A 386 -14.79 -22.57 -5.85
CA ALA A 386 -13.34 -22.42 -5.79
C ALA A 386 -12.77 -21.62 -6.97
N TYR A 387 -13.47 -21.54 -8.10
CA TYR A 387 -12.98 -20.88 -9.31
C TYR A 387 -13.94 -19.78 -9.78
N PRO A 388 -13.37 -18.74 -10.42
CA PRO A 388 -11.96 -18.45 -10.65
C PRO A 388 -11.15 -18.36 -9.37
N MET A 389 -9.86 -18.75 -9.46
CA MET A 389 -8.90 -18.72 -8.38
C MET A 389 -7.79 -17.73 -8.72
N VAL A 390 -7.48 -16.81 -7.81
CA VAL A 390 -6.40 -15.83 -7.97
C VAL A 390 -5.12 -16.35 -7.32
N TYR A 391 -4.01 -16.20 -8.01
CA TYR A 391 -2.70 -16.68 -7.60
C TYR A 391 -1.84 -15.55 -7.03
N PRO A 392 -0.78 -15.85 -6.25
CA PRO A 392 0.14 -14.85 -5.69
C PRO A 392 0.81 -13.94 -6.73
N ASP A 393 0.98 -14.41 -7.97
CA ASP A 393 1.47 -13.64 -9.11
C ASP A 393 0.39 -12.77 -9.78
N LEU A 394 -0.78 -12.66 -9.15
CA LEU A 394 -1.98 -11.95 -9.64
C LEU A 394 -2.58 -12.52 -10.94
N SER A 395 -2.12 -13.67 -11.40
CA SER A 395 -2.81 -14.40 -12.46
C SER A 395 -4.08 -15.08 -11.94
N ALA A 396 -5.02 -15.37 -12.80
CA ALA A 396 -6.26 -16.05 -12.44
C ALA A 396 -6.42 -17.36 -13.22
N VAL A 397 -6.87 -18.42 -12.54
CA VAL A 397 -7.23 -19.70 -13.15
C VAL A 397 -8.74 -19.83 -13.20
N PHE A 398 -9.26 -20.07 -14.39
CA PHE A 398 -10.68 -20.26 -14.67
C PHE A 398 -10.93 -21.73 -14.99
N ARG A 399 -11.92 -22.34 -14.32
CA ARG A 399 -12.31 -23.75 -14.55
C ARG A 399 -13.82 -23.88 -14.65
N ASN A 400 -14.29 -24.60 -15.66
CA ASN A 400 -15.72 -24.90 -15.81
C ASN A 400 -15.95 -26.20 -16.55
N ASP A 401 -17.10 -26.77 -16.23
CA ASP A 401 -17.62 -27.96 -16.93
C ASP A 401 -18.55 -27.52 -18.06
N TYR A 402 -18.09 -27.76 -19.29
CA TYR A 402 -18.88 -27.62 -20.56
C TYR A 402 -18.68 -28.88 -21.38
N PRO A 403 -19.37 -29.98 -21.02
CA PRO A 403 -19.08 -31.30 -21.57
C PRO A 403 -19.25 -31.38 -23.10
N GLU A 404 -20.25 -30.69 -23.64
CA GLU A 404 -20.60 -30.70 -25.07
C GLU A 404 -19.84 -29.67 -25.91
N ALA A 405 -19.12 -28.72 -25.25
CA ALA A 405 -18.45 -27.64 -25.97
C ALA A 405 -17.27 -28.14 -26.80
N GLN A 406 -17.11 -27.54 -27.97
CA GLN A 406 -15.98 -27.78 -28.87
C GLN A 406 -14.86 -26.74 -28.67
N ALA A 407 -15.20 -25.53 -28.27
CA ALA A 407 -14.26 -24.46 -28.00
C ALA A 407 -14.76 -23.56 -26.87
N VAL A 408 -13.88 -23.27 -25.91
CA VAL A 408 -14.17 -22.35 -24.80
C VAL A 408 -13.03 -21.35 -24.70
N THR A 409 -13.39 -20.07 -24.52
CA THR A 409 -12.42 -18.97 -24.31
C THR A 409 -12.91 -18.09 -23.18
N VAL A 410 -12.03 -17.64 -22.29
CA VAL A 410 -12.31 -16.61 -21.34
C VAL A 410 -11.67 -15.29 -21.79
N ASN A 411 -12.43 -14.19 -21.71
CA ASN A 411 -11.95 -12.83 -21.93
C ASN A 411 -11.89 -12.12 -20.59
N VAL A 412 -10.70 -11.67 -20.17
CA VAL A 412 -10.46 -10.90 -18.96
C VAL A 412 -9.29 -9.94 -19.18
N GLY A 413 -9.34 -8.73 -18.60
CA GLY A 413 -8.31 -7.72 -18.80
C GLY A 413 -8.12 -7.33 -20.29
N GLY A 414 -9.18 -7.37 -21.09
CA GLY A 414 -9.14 -7.07 -22.53
C GLY A 414 -8.49 -8.15 -23.41
N LYS A 415 -8.09 -9.30 -22.85
CA LYS A 415 -7.38 -10.36 -23.54
C LYS A 415 -8.17 -11.67 -23.53
N ASN A 416 -8.08 -12.43 -24.64
CA ASN A 416 -8.72 -13.73 -24.80
C ASN A 416 -7.73 -14.85 -24.45
N TYR A 417 -8.17 -15.77 -23.59
CA TYR A 417 -7.42 -16.96 -23.19
C TYR A 417 -8.21 -18.22 -23.61
N PRO A 418 -7.78 -18.93 -24.63
CA PRO A 418 -8.38 -20.21 -25.00
C PRO A 418 -8.25 -21.19 -23.82
N MET A 419 -9.35 -21.86 -23.49
CA MET A 419 -9.36 -22.90 -22.47
C MET A 419 -9.00 -24.25 -23.06
N VAL A 420 -8.35 -25.10 -22.29
CA VAL A 420 -7.97 -26.45 -22.65
C VAL A 420 -8.82 -27.44 -21.85
N LYS A 421 -9.43 -28.41 -22.56
CA LYS A 421 -10.20 -29.46 -21.91
C LYS A 421 -9.27 -30.54 -21.36
N GLY A 422 -9.29 -30.70 -20.02
CA GLY A 422 -8.50 -31.70 -19.30
C GLY A 422 -9.03 -33.13 -19.52
N ALA A 423 -8.28 -34.12 -19.07
CA ALA A 423 -8.69 -35.54 -19.10
C ALA A 423 -9.92 -35.80 -18.19
N ASP A 424 -10.16 -34.93 -17.21
CA ASP A 424 -11.35 -34.91 -16.34
C ASP A 424 -12.58 -34.30 -17.00
N GLY A 425 -12.46 -33.81 -18.24
CA GLY A 425 -13.54 -33.16 -18.98
C GLY A 425 -13.71 -31.68 -18.65
N ILE A 426 -12.96 -31.14 -17.70
CA ILE A 426 -13.06 -29.75 -17.26
C ILE A 426 -12.21 -28.84 -18.16
N TRP A 427 -12.77 -27.72 -18.55
CA TRP A 427 -12.08 -26.68 -19.30
C TRP A 427 -11.32 -25.76 -18.32
N GLU A 428 -10.05 -25.50 -18.63
CA GLU A 428 -9.18 -24.64 -17.79
C GLU A 428 -8.39 -23.65 -18.65
N ALA A 429 -8.24 -22.44 -18.15
CA ALA A 429 -7.27 -21.47 -18.64
C ALA A 429 -6.67 -20.67 -17.47
N LYS A 430 -5.40 -20.29 -17.60
CA LYS A 430 -4.70 -19.34 -16.73
C LYS A 430 -4.46 -18.05 -17.49
N SER A 431 -4.79 -16.91 -16.87
CA SER A 431 -4.46 -15.59 -17.43
C SER A 431 -2.98 -15.25 -17.22
N ASP A 432 -2.49 -14.23 -17.91
CA ASP A 432 -1.33 -13.47 -17.45
C ASP A 432 -1.67 -12.78 -16.12
N PRO A 433 -0.67 -12.27 -15.38
CA PRO A 433 -0.92 -11.39 -14.23
C PRO A 433 -1.85 -10.24 -14.63
N LEU A 434 -2.89 -10.03 -13.83
CA LEU A 434 -3.86 -8.94 -13.99
C LEU A 434 -3.45 -7.78 -13.11
N VAL A 435 -3.85 -6.56 -13.47
CA VAL A 435 -3.67 -5.41 -12.59
C VAL A 435 -4.61 -5.53 -11.37
N PRO A 436 -4.25 -5.01 -10.19
CA PRO A 436 -5.16 -4.97 -9.06
C PRO A 436 -6.48 -4.28 -9.39
N GLY A 437 -7.55 -4.65 -8.67
CA GLY A 437 -8.87 -4.08 -8.80
C GLY A 437 -9.88 -5.00 -9.47
N PHE A 438 -11.08 -4.48 -9.68
CA PHE A 438 -12.20 -5.23 -10.26
C PHE A 438 -12.11 -5.29 -11.77
N HIS A 439 -12.28 -6.52 -12.33
CA HIS A 439 -12.33 -6.76 -13.78
C HIS A 439 -13.61 -7.47 -14.15
N TYR A 440 -14.32 -6.94 -15.15
CA TYR A 440 -15.34 -7.74 -15.84
C TYR A 440 -14.68 -8.85 -16.65
N TYR A 441 -15.28 -10.01 -16.68
CA TYR A 441 -14.89 -11.07 -17.57
C TYR A 441 -16.09 -11.82 -18.17
N THR A 442 -15.89 -12.37 -19.35
CA THR A 442 -16.90 -13.13 -20.07
C THR A 442 -16.30 -14.42 -20.60
N ARG A 443 -17.15 -15.37 -20.95
CA ARG A 443 -16.77 -16.58 -21.65
C ARG A 443 -17.43 -16.65 -23.02
N ASN A 444 -16.73 -17.25 -23.94
CA ASN A 444 -17.27 -17.62 -25.21
C ASN A 444 -17.26 -19.16 -25.30
N VAL A 445 -18.44 -19.76 -25.42
CA VAL A 445 -18.63 -21.21 -25.58
C VAL A 445 -19.24 -21.44 -26.97
N ASP A 446 -18.47 -22.04 -27.86
CA ASP A 446 -18.87 -22.31 -29.26
C ASP A 446 -19.44 -21.06 -29.96
N GLY A 447 -18.78 -19.92 -29.81
CA GLY A 447 -19.19 -18.65 -30.41
C GLY A 447 -20.25 -17.86 -29.63
N LYS A 448 -20.81 -18.40 -28.56
CA LYS A 448 -21.81 -17.71 -27.71
C LYS A 448 -21.18 -17.12 -26.44
N ARG A 449 -21.43 -15.85 -26.19
CA ARG A 449 -21.02 -15.21 -24.92
C ARG A 449 -21.93 -15.71 -23.81
N VAL A 450 -21.31 -16.16 -22.70
CA VAL A 450 -22.00 -16.65 -21.51
C VAL A 450 -21.30 -16.09 -20.25
N SER A 451 -22.06 -15.93 -19.18
CA SER A 451 -21.51 -15.63 -17.88
C SER A 451 -20.97 -16.88 -17.20
N ASP A 452 -20.05 -16.71 -16.25
CA ASP A 452 -19.53 -17.81 -15.44
C ASP A 452 -20.56 -18.22 -14.39
N PRO A 453 -21.01 -19.49 -14.35
CA PRO A 453 -21.96 -19.96 -13.33
C PRO A 453 -21.37 -19.98 -11.93
N ASN A 454 -20.08 -19.76 -11.75
CA ASN A 454 -19.41 -19.71 -10.46
C ASN A 454 -19.25 -18.29 -9.90
N SER A 455 -19.46 -17.25 -10.71
CA SER A 455 -19.29 -15.85 -10.34
C SER A 455 -20.62 -15.15 -10.06
N ARG A 456 -20.61 -14.21 -9.13
CA ARG A 456 -21.66 -13.19 -9.05
C ARG A 456 -21.71 -12.41 -10.37
N LEU A 457 -22.86 -11.82 -10.68
CA LEU A 457 -23.07 -11.00 -11.86
C LEU A 457 -23.03 -9.52 -11.50
N PHE A 458 -22.42 -8.75 -12.37
CA PHE A 458 -22.23 -7.32 -12.26
C PHE A 458 -22.67 -6.65 -13.56
N PHE A 459 -23.44 -5.57 -13.46
CA PHE A 459 -23.84 -4.82 -14.64
C PHE A 459 -22.74 -3.86 -15.06
N GLY A 460 -22.34 -3.94 -16.32
CA GLY A 460 -21.32 -3.05 -16.88
C GLY A 460 -21.23 -3.22 -18.40
N SER A 461 -20.84 -2.17 -19.11
CA SER A 461 -20.80 -2.11 -20.56
C SER A 461 -22.16 -2.43 -21.23
N GLY A 462 -23.25 -2.16 -20.51
CA GLY A 462 -24.63 -2.37 -21.00
C GLY A 462 -25.15 -3.80 -20.89
N PHE A 463 -24.48 -4.69 -20.15
CA PHE A 463 -24.94 -6.06 -19.94
C PHE A 463 -24.40 -6.68 -18.64
N TRP A 464 -25.06 -7.75 -18.18
CA TRP A 464 -24.61 -8.51 -17.01
C TRP A 464 -23.41 -9.39 -17.37
N SER A 465 -22.32 -9.21 -16.63
CA SER A 465 -21.05 -9.96 -16.79
C SER A 465 -20.64 -10.59 -15.49
N SER A 466 -19.78 -11.60 -15.58
CA SER A 466 -19.02 -12.08 -14.42
C SER A 466 -17.96 -11.06 -14.01
N GLY A 467 -17.54 -11.09 -12.76
CA GLY A 467 -16.50 -10.21 -12.24
C GLY A 467 -15.44 -10.97 -11.46
N ILE A 468 -14.23 -10.45 -11.46
CA ILE A 468 -13.12 -10.92 -10.64
C ILE A 468 -12.44 -9.73 -9.97
N GLU A 469 -12.23 -9.82 -8.67
CA GLU A 469 -11.44 -8.87 -7.90
C GLU A 469 -10.02 -9.39 -7.76
N ILE A 470 -9.05 -8.60 -8.17
CA ILE A 470 -7.62 -8.86 -8.00
C ILE A 470 -7.15 -7.98 -6.84
N PRO A 471 -6.66 -8.57 -5.73
CA PRO A 471 -6.31 -7.81 -4.54
C PRO A 471 -5.14 -6.86 -4.79
N GLU A 472 -5.20 -5.66 -4.20
CA GLU A 472 -4.10 -4.70 -4.18
C GLU A 472 -3.29 -4.87 -2.90
N ALA A 473 -1.99 -5.14 -3.04
CA ALA A 473 -1.10 -5.30 -1.90
C ALA A 473 -1.03 -4.04 -1.03
N GLY A 474 -1.21 -4.19 0.27
CA GLY A 474 -1.15 -3.09 1.23
C GLY A 474 -2.39 -2.20 1.28
N VAL A 475 -3.48 -2.61 0.65
CA VAL A 475 -4.71 -1.82 0.54
C VAL A 475 -5.88 -2.59 1.11
N ASP A 476 -6.57 -2.00 2.08
CA ASP A 476 -7.69 -2.61 2.78
C ASP A 476 -8.92 -1.70 2.92
N TYR A 477 -8.86 -0.49 2.38
CA TYR A 477 -9.91 0.51 2.56
C TYR A 477 -11.27 0.09 1.96
N TYR A 478 -11.27 -0.79 0.98
CA TYR A 478 -12.47 -1.32 0.31
C TYR A 478 -12.83 -2.76 0.73
N LEU A 479 -12.06 -3.36 1.65
CA LEU A 479 -12.33 -4.70 2.14
C LEU A 479 -13.28 -4.66 3.34
N GLU A 480 -14.10 -5.69 3.48
CA GLU A 480 -14.96 -5.85 4.65
C GLU A 480 -14.10 -6.04 5.91
N LYS A 481 -14.23 -5.13 6.89
CA LYS A 481 -13.54 -5.15 8.18
C LYS A 481 -14.53 -5.43 9.30
N ASP A 482 -14.04 -5.84 10.47
CA ASP A 482 -14.87 -5.99 11.69
C ASP A 482 -15.13 -4.62 12.32
N VAL A 483 -16.00 -3.85 11.68
CA VAL A 483 -16.44 -2.51 12.10
C VAL A 483 -17.96 -2.42 12.04
N PRO A 484 -18.61 -1.42 12.67
CA PRO A 484 -20.03 -1.21 12.47
C PRO A 484 -20.38 -0.98 11.00
N HIS A 485 -21.31 -1.77 10.46
CA HIS A 485 -21.69 -1.71 9.05
C HIS A 485 -22.95 -0.87 8.81
N GLY A 486 -22.91 -0.11 7.73
CA GLY A 486 -24.07 0.54 7.15
C GLY A 486 -24.95 -0.44 6.38
N GLU A 487 -26.11 0.04 5.97
CA GLU A 487 -27.11 -0.72 5.24
C GLU A 487 -27.26 -0.19 3.81
N ILE A 488 -27.30 -1.08 2.82
CA ILE A 488 -27.74 -0.75 1.46
C ILE A 488 -29.20 -1.08 1.33
N ARG A 489 -30.03 -0.08 1.04
CA ARG A 489 -31.46 -0.24 0.73
C ARG A 489 -31.72 -0.03 -0.74
N ILE A 490 -32.58 -0.88 -1.30
CA ILE A 490 -33.11 -0.70 -2.64
C ILE A 490 -34.42 0.05 -2.52
N GLU A 491 -34.41 1.31 -2.94
CA GLU A 491 -35.55 2.20 -2.88
C GLU A 491 -36.13 2.42 -4.27
N LYS A 492 -37.47 2.52 -4.33
CA LYS A 492 -38.14 2.74 -5.59
C LYS A 492 -39.15 3.90 -5.46
N TYR A 493 -39.26 4.66 -6.53
CA TYR A 493 -40.28 5.69 -6.64
C TYR A 493 -40.85 5.79 -8.06
N ASN A 494 -42.08 6.21 -8.18
CA ASN A 494 -42.70 6.47 -9.48
C ASN A 494 -42.38 7.89 -9.92
N SER A 495 -41.58 8.00 -11.00
CA SER A 495 -41.29 9.29 -11.59
C SER A 495 -42.40 9.75 -12.49
N ALA A 496 -42.98 10.88 -12.19
CA ALA A 496 -44.00 11.53 -13.05
C ALA A 496 -43.34 12.09 -14.34
N LEU A 497 -42.13 12.55 -14.24
CA LEU A 497 -41.37 13.11 -15.36
C LEU A 497 -41.03 12.03 -16.42
N THR A 498 -40.64 10.83 -16.00
CA THR A 498 -40.32 9.75 -16.91
C THR A 498 -41.51 8.85 -17.22
N GLY A 499 -42.56 8.86 -16.40
CA GLY A 499 -43.70 7.94 -16.47
C GLY A 499 -43.33 6.50 -16.12
N ALA A 500 -42.23 6.27 -15.41
CA ALA A 500 -41.72 4.94 -15.06
C ALA A 500 -41.32 4.86 -13.58
N GLU A 501 -41.26 3.64 -13.04
CA GLU A 501 -40.62 3.37 -11.76
C GLU A 501 -39.11 3.50 -11.89
N ARG A 502 -38.50 4.25 -10.97
CA ARG A 502 -37.03 4.39 -10.87
C ARG A 502 -36.54 3.72 -9.60
N THR A 503 -35.38 3.10 -9.71
CA THR A 503 -34.70 2.39 -8.61
C THR A 503 -33.46 3.16 -8.17
N CYS A 504 -33.22 3.21 -6.86
CA CYS A 504 -32.02 3.77 -6.27
C CYS A 504 -31.43 2.79 -5.25
N TYR A 505 -30.11 2.70 -5.20
CA TYR A 505 -29.38 2.04 -4.12
C TYR A 505 -28.94 3.09 -3.11
N VAL A 506 -29.40 2.95 -1.87
CA VAL A 506 -29.18 3.96 -0.82
C VAL A 506 -28.33 3.36 0.29
N TYR A 507 -27.16 3.92 0.49
CA TYR A 507 -26.35 3.61 1.65
C TYR A 507 -26.80 4.46 2.84
N LEU A 508 -27.03 3.80 3.97
CA LEU A 508 -27.31 4.42 5.26
C LEU A 508 -26.16 4.10 6.22
N PRO A 509 -25.51 5.09 6.83
CA PRO A 509 -24.37 4.84 7.72
C PRO A 509 -24.79 4.09 8.98
N PRO A 510 -23.88 3.40 9.70
CA PRO A 510 -24.20 2.67 10.93
C PRO A 510 -24.96 3.50 11.96
N GLN A 511 -24.67 4.80 12.05
CA GLN A 511 -25.33 5.77 12.94
C GLN A 511 -26.78 6.02 12.58
N TYR A 512 -27.19 5.70 11.35
CA TYR A 512 -28.60 5.89 10.96
C TYR A 512 -29.55 5.02 11.79
N ALA A 513 -29.14 3.81 12.16
CA ALA A 513 -29.94 2.95 13.03
C ALA A 513 -29.72 3.27 14.52
N SER A 514 -28.47 3.55 14.94
CA SER A 514 -28.12 3.74 16.34
C SER A 514 -28.49 5.13 16.90
N GLU A 515 -28.61 6.15 16.03
CA GLU A 515 -28.91 7.54 16.41
C GLU A 515 -30.23 8.02 15.75
N PRO A 516 -31.39 7.60 16.21
CA PRO A 516 -32.69 7.83 15.52
C PRO A 516 -33.12 9.30 15.42
N ALA A 517 -32.55 10.19 16.24
CA ALA A 517 -32.82 11.63 16.19
C ALA A 517 -31.89 12.42 15.27
N ARG A 518 -30.78 11.82 14.83
CA ARG A 518 -29.78 12.48 14.00
C ARG A 518 -30.26 12.59 12.56
N ARG A 519 -29.98 13.74 11.93
CA ARG A 519 -30.08 13.96 10.49
C ARG A 519 -28.68 13.92 9.88
N PHE A 520 -28.59 13.53 8.62
CA PHE A 520 -27.34 13.25 7.94
C PHE A 520 -27.21 14.09 6.68
N PRO A 521 -26.00 14.50 6.32
CA PRO A 521 -25.73 15.06 5.00
C PRO A 521 -25.90 13.98 3.92
N VAL A 522 -26.05 14.39 2.66
CA VAL A 522 -26.37 13.50 1.55
C VAL A 522 -25.38 13.68 0.41
N LEU A 523 -24.86 12.57 -0.10
CA LEU A 523 -24.10 12.49 -1.34
C LEU A 523 -24.97 11.81 -2.43
N TYR A 524 -25.23 12.47 -3.54
CA TYR A 524 -25.78 11.87 -4.75
C TYR A 524 -24.60 11.38 -5.60
N LEU A 525 -24.49 10.05 -5.82
CA LEU A 525 -23.32 9.41 -6.42
C LEU A 525 -23.72 8.64 -7.68
N MET A 526 -23.28 9.13 -8.85
CA MET A 526 -23.68 8.63 -10.15
C MET A 526 -22.68 7.66 -10.75
N HIS A 527 -23.20 6.66 -11.48
CA HIS A 527 -22.44 5.69 -12.27
C HIS A 527 -22.03 6.25 -13.65
N GLY A 528 -21.21 5.52 -14.39
CA GLY A 528 -20.74 5.88 -15.73
C GLY A 528 -21.59 5.32 -16.88
N ALA A 529 -21.14 5.59 -18.09
CA ALA A 529 -21.80 5.08 -19.29
C ALA A 529 -21.75 3.56 -19.33
N GLY A 530 -22.91 2.92 -19.63
CA GLY A 530 -23.02 1.47 -19.71
C GLY A 530 -23.12 0.74 -18.38
N GLU A 531 -23.22 1.46 -17.28
CA GLU A 531 -23.47 0.94 -15.94
C GLU A 531 -24.88 1.32 -15.46
N ASP A 532 -25.25 0.94 -14.26
CA ASP A 532 -26.54 1.24 -13.66
C ASP A 532 -26.39 1.58 -12.16
N GLU A 533 -27.50 1.80 -11.49
CA GLU A 533 -27.56 2.16 -10.07
C GLU A 533 -26.95 1.12 -9.12
N THR A 534 -26.66 -0.10 -9.60
CA THR A 534 -26.06 -1.16 -8.79
C THR A 534 -24.53 -1.01 -8.66
N GLY A 535 -23.88 -0.28 -9.59
CA GLY A 535 -22.43 -0.26 -9.76
C GLY A 535 -21.67 0.08 -8.49
N TRP A 536 -22.00 1.18 -7.83
CA TRP A 536 -21.35 1.61 -6.59
C TRP A 536 -21.59 0.67 -5.41
N ALA A 537 -22.77 0.05 -5.35
CA ALA A 537 -23.11 -0.88 -4.28
C ALA A 537 -22.48 -2.28 -4.45
N THR A 538 -22.02 -2.62 -5.65
CA THR A 538 -21.45 -3.94 -5.98
C THR A 538 -19.96 -3.83 -6.29
N GLN A 539 -19.56 -3.64 -7.54
CA GLN A 539 -18.15 -3.55 -7.94
C GLN A 539 -17.43 -2.30 -7.41
N GLY A 540 -18.16 -1.24 -7.07
CA GLY A 540 -17.63 -0.03 -6.45
C GLY A 540 -17.37 -0.12 -4.94
N MET A 541 -17.81 -1.19 -4.29
CA MET A 541 -17.59 -1.48 -2.86
C MET A 541 -17.87 -0.31 -1.92
N MET A 542 -18.81 0.56 -2.31
CA MET A 542 -19.12 1.82 -1.61
C MET A 542 -19.39 1.62 -0.12
N ARG A 543 -20.17 0.58 0.26
CA ARG A 543 -20.49 0.29 1.66
C ARG A 543 -19.21 0.10 2.47
N ASP A 544 -18.32 -0.78 2.02
CA ASP A 544 -17.13 -1.16 2.77
C ASP A 544 -16.13 0.00 2.86
N ILE A 545 -16.00 0.80 1.79
CA ILE A 545 -15.21 2.04 1.78
C ILE A 545 -15.74 3.02 2.83
N MET A 546 -17.05 3.27 2.86
CA MET A 546 -17.65 4.23 3.77
C MET A 546 -17.63 3.75 5.22
N ASP A 547 -17.95 2.48 5.47
CA ASP A 547 -17.93 1.88 6.81
C ASP A 547 -16.55 1.98 7.44
N ASN A 548 -15.50 1.67 6.66
CA ASN A 548 -14.11 1.77 7.10
C ASN A 548 -13.72 3.22 7.43
N LEU A 549 -14.01 4.16 6.53
CA LEU A 549 -13.71 5.58 6.73
C LEU A 549 -14.44 6.19 7.94
N ILE A 550 -15.70 5.80 8.15
CA ILE A 550 -16.49 6.26 9.30
C ILE A 550 -15.95 5.66 10.60
N ALA A 551 -15.61 4.38 10.61
CA ALA A 551 -15.03 3.72 11.79
C ALA A 551 -13.65 4.29 12.17
N GLU A 552 -12.86 4.72 11.19
CA GLU A 552 -11.57 5.40 11.38
C GLU A 552 -11.75 6.87 11.85
N GLY A 553 -12.96 7.40 11.87
CA GLY A 553 -13.22 8.82 12.14
C GLY A 553 -12.72 9.75 11.03
N SER A 554 -12.42 9.21 9.87
CA SER A 554 -11.88 9.93 8.71
C SER A 554 -12.95 10.54 7.82
N CYS A 555 -14.23 10.20 8.02
CA CYS A 555 -15.35 10.66 7.21
C CYS A 555 -16.55 11.00 8.09
N GLU A 556 -17.29 12.06 7.71
CA GLU A 556 -18.58 12.34 8.32
C GLU A 556 -19.61 11.27 7.90
N PRO A 557 -20.38 10.68 8.84
CA PRO A 557 -21.46 9.77 8.48
C PRO A 557 -22.49 10.44 7.60
N MET A 558 -22.73 9.91 6.40
CA MET A 558 -23.62 10.47 5.40
C MET A 558 -24.52 9.42 4.75
N ILE A 559 -25.65 9.84 4.21
CA ILE A 559 -26.48 9.05 3.31
C ILE A 559 -25.90 9.16 1.89
N ILE A 560 -25.83 8.06 1.15
CA ILE A 560 -25.43 8.09 -0.27
C ILE A 560 -26.57 7.53 -1.11
N VAL A 561 -26.96 8.26 -2.14
CA VAL A 561 -28.02 7.89 -3.09
C VAL A 561 -27.40 7.62 -4.44
N CYS A 562 -27.47 6.38 -4.90
CA CYS A 562 -27.05 5.95 -6.24
C CYS A 562 -28.29 5.70 -7.08
N GLU A 563 -28.54 6.55 -8.05
CA GLU A 563 -29.68 6.47 -8.97
C GLU A 563 -29.20 6.10 -10.38
N HIS A 564 -30.07 5.53 -11.17
CA HIS A 564 -29.80 5.32 -12.61
C HIS A 564 -29.63 6.66 -13.32
N ALA A 565 -28.38 6.99 -13.67
CA ALA A 565 -27.96 8.31 -14.16
C ALA A 565 -28.37 8.59 -15.63
N VAL A 566 -29.35 7.84 -16.16
CA VAL A 566 -29.95 8.08 -17.48
C VAL A 566 -31.46 8.21 -17.31
N ALA A 567 -32.06 9.24 -17.90
CA ALA A 567 -33.48 9.45 -17.90
C ALA A 567 -34.01 9.83 -19.29
N THR A 568 -35.24 9.41 -19.58
CA THR A 568 -35.99 9.82 -20.77
C THR A 568 -37.33 10.34 -20.28
N LEU A 569 -37.67 11.59 -20.60
CA LEU A 569 -38.96 12.18 -20.20
C LEU A 569 -40.13 11.47 -20.91
N ALA A 570 -41.26 11.37 -20.26
CA ALA A 570 -42.47 10.74 -20.77
C ALA A 570 -42.88 11.38 -22.12
N GLY A 571 -43.08 10.55 -23.13
CA GLY A 571 -43.42 10.99 -24.49
C GLY A 571 -42.23 11.46 -25.34
N ALA A 572 -41.05 11.57 -24.78
CA ALA A 572 -39.84 11.83 -25.56
C ALA A 572 -39.34 10.54 -26.24
N GLN A 573 -38.70 10.67 -27.40
CA GLN A 573 -37.99 9.53 -28.00
C GLN A 573 -36.72 9.25 -27.17
N PRO A 574 -36.40 7.97 -26.90
CA PRO A 574 -35.14 7.63 -26.27
C PRO A 574 -33.97 8.24 -27.05
N ALA A 575 -33.07 8.89 -26.35
CA ALA A 575 -31.86 9.43 -26.96
C ALA A 575 -31.06 8.24 -27.54
N GLY A 576 -31.06 8.09 -28.86
CA GLY A 576 -30.32 7.07 -29.58
C GLY A 576 -28.93 7.55 -29.94
N GLY A 577 -27.91 6.70 -29.88
CA GLY A 577 -26.56 7.01 -30.31
C GLY A 577 -25.80 7.94 -29.38
N PHE A 578 -25.04 8.87 -29.93
CA PHE A 578 -24.14 9.78 -29.19
C PHE A 578 -24.82 10.86 -28.33
N ASN A 579 -26.16 10.82 -28.14
CA ASN A 579 -26.90 11.75 -27.28
C ASN A 579 -26.83 11.39 -25.77
N LEU A 580 -25.89 10.53 -25.36
CA LEU A 580 -25.62 10.20 -23.95
C LEU A 580 -25.23 11.44 -23.11
N PHE A 581 -24.79 12.52 -23.75
CA PHE A 581 -24.40 13.78 -23.10
C PHE A 581 -25.53 14.82 -23.05
N ASN A 582 -26.76 14.48 -23.41
CA ASN A 582 -27.90 15.33 -23.14
C ASN A 582 -28.41 15.02 -21.71
N PHE A 583 -27.95 15.82 -20.76
CA PHE A 583 -28.24 15.60 -19.33
C PHE A 583 -29.54 16.23 -18.86
N ASP A 584 -30.21 17.08 -19.67
CA ASP A 584 -31.38 17.87 -19.28
C ASP A 584 -32.50 17.05 -18.65
N ALA A 585 -32.75 15.85 -19.18
CA ALA A 585 -33.78 14.97 -18.63
C ALA A 585 -33.42 14.41 -17.25
N PHE A 586 -32.17 14.01 -17.07
CA PHE A 586 -31.67 13.48 -15.80
C PHE A 586 -31.53 14.58 -14.76
N GLU A 587 -31.00 15.73 -15.15
CA GLU A 587 -30.95 16.91 -14.29
C GLU A 587 -32.34 17.25 -13.74
N LYS A 588 -33.33 17.35 -14.64
CA LYS A 588 -34.72 17.65 -14.24
C LYS A 588 -35.27 16.62 -13.27
N VAL A 589 -35.05 15.32 -13.52
CA VAL A 589 -35.45 14.24 -12.61
C VAL A 589 -34.75 14.36 -11.26
N THR A 590 -33.45 14.62 -11.25
CA THR A 590 -32.66 14.75 -10.03
C THR A 590 -33.19 15.90 -9.16
N ILE A 591 -33.43 17.08 -9.76
CA ILE A 591 -33.80 18.29 -9.02
C ILE A 591 -35.26 18.27 -8.60
N GLU A 592 -36.19 17.89 -9.51
CA GLU A 592 -37.61 17.99 -9.27
C GLU A 592 -38.20 16.75 -8.56
N GLU A 593 -37.57 15.59 -8.65
CA GLU A 593 -38.10 14.34 -8.10
C GLU A 593 -37.16 13.63 -7.12
N THR A 594 -35.90 13.35 -7.52
CA THR A 594 -35.01 12.53 -6.69
C THR A 594 -34.68 13.23 -5.37
N VAL A 595 -34.13 14.43 -5.41
CA VAL A 595 -33.77 15.19 -4.21
C VAL A 595 -34.97 15.37 -3.26
N PRO A 596 -36.13 15.87 -3.71
CA PRO A 596 -37.30 16.02 -2.82
C PRO A 596 -37.80 14.68 -2.27
N THR A 597 -37.78 13.62 -3.05
CA THR A 597 -38.24 12.28 -2.62
C THR A 597 -37.38 11.74 -1.49
N PHE A 598 -36.07 11.84 -1.59
CA PHE A 598 -35.16 11.32 -0.57
C PHE A 598 -35.10 12.20 0.67
N ASP A 599 -35.24 13.53 0.53
CA ASP A 599 -35.40 14.44 1.66
C ASP A 599 -36.69 14.17 2.45
N ALA A 600 -37.77 13.74 1.78
CA ALA A 600 -39.03 13.38 2.45
C ALA A 600 -38.97 11.99 3.11
N ARG A 601 -38.19 11.03 2.57
CA ARG A 601 -38.17 9.64 3.04
C ARG A 601 -37.12 9.37 4.12
N PHE A 602 -36.02 10.13 4.09
CA PHE A 602 -34.85 9.90 4.94
C PHE A 602 -34.60 11.10 5.86
N ARG A 603 -33.81 10.88 6.88
CA ARG A 603 -33.39 11.92 7.82
C ARG A 603 -32.21 12.71 7.27
N THR A 604 -32.45 13.49 6.24
CA THR A 604 -31.46 14.31 5.55
C THR A 604 -31.34 15.70 6.15
N LEU A 605 -30.17 16.30 6.09
CA LEU A 605 -29.96 17.75 6.16
C LEU A 605 -30.21 18.30 4.77
N THR A 606 -31.15 19.25 4.62
CA THR A 606 -31.71 19.61 3.32
C THR A 606 -31.09 20.85 2.68
N ASP A 607 -30.20 21.53 3.39
CA ASP A 607 -29.49 22.70 2.89
C ASP A 607 -28.31 22.31 1.99
N ARG A 608 -27.83 23.27 1.19
CA ARG A 608 -26.74 23.07 0.24
C ARG A 608 -25.41 22.69 0.89
N ASP A 609 -25.17 23.16 2.12
CA ASP A 609 -23.89 22.92 2.81
C ASP A 609 -23.76 21.46 3.28
N HIS A 610 -24.89 20.74 3.30
CA HIS A 610 -24.98 19.32 3.64
C HIS A 610 -25.40 18.45 2.45
N ARG A 611 -25.28 18.96 1.21
CA ARG A 611 -25.60 18.19 0.01
C ARG A 611 -24.45 18.22 -1.00
N ALA A 612 -24.01 17.03 -1.38
CA ALA A 612 -22.95 16.80 -2.36
C ALA A 612 -23.47 16.06 -3.58
N ILE A 613 -22.84 16.30 -4.73
CA ILE A 613 -23.10 15.57 -5.96
C ILE A 613 -21.76 15.13 -6.56
N CYS A 614 -21.67 13.86 -6.96
CA CYS A 614 -20.45 13.29 -7.52
C CYS A 614 -20.79 12.14 -8.47
N GLY A 615 -19.86 11.78 -9.32
CA GLY A 615 -19.99 10.60 -10.17
C GLY A 615 -18.71 10.23 -10.88
N LEU A 616 -18.74 9.06 -11.52
CA LEU A 616 -17.63 8.55 -12.34
C LEU A 616 -17.92 8.73 -13.83
N SER A 617 -16.90 9.00 -14.64
CA SER A 617 -17.00 9.07 -16.10
C SER A 617 -18.17 9.97 -16.57
N LEU A 618 -19.17 9.43 -17.27
CA LEU A 618 -20.39 10.15 -17.65
C LEU A 618 -21.08 10.79 -16.44
N GLY A 619 -21.22 10.07 -15.32
CA GLY A 619 -21.80 10.58 -14.08
C GLY A 619 -21.00 11.73 -13.47
N GLY A 620 -19.68 11.77 -13.69
CA GLY A 620 -18.83 12.89 -13.28
C GLY A 620 -19.15 14.17 -14.07
N PHE A 621 -19.32 14.07 -15.38
CA PHE A 621 -19.77 15.20 -16.22
C PHE A 621 -21.18 15.66 -15.81
N GLN A 622 -22.10 14.74 -15.52
CA GLN A 622 -23.42 15.07 -15.02
C GLN A 622 -23.37 15.79 -13.67
N ALA A 623 -22.55 15.28 -12.72
CA ALA A 623 -22.39 15.90 -11.41
C ALA A 623 -21.89 17.34 -11.50
N TYR A 624 -20.90 17.59 -12.35
CA TYR A 624 -20.39 18.92 -12.60
C TYR A 624 -21.42 19.84 -13.26
N THR A 625 -22.16 19.34 -14.28
CA THR A 625 -23.19 20.10 -14.94
C THR A 625 -24.31 20.51 -13.95
N ILE A 626 -24.89 19.50 -13.27
CA ILE A 626 -26.00 19.72 -12.34
C ILE A 626 -25.54 20.56 -11.14
N GLY A 627 -24.38 20.25 -10.58
CA GLY A 627 -23.89 20.96 -9.40
C GLY A 627 -23.58 22.43 -9.68
N LEU A 628 -23.05 22.77 -10.86
CA LEU A 628 -22.75 24.15 -11.26
C LEU A 628 -24.01 24.92 -11.68
N ASP A 629 -25.01 24.26 -12.24
CA ASP A 629 -26.28 24.91 -12.64
C ASP A 629 -27.21 25.12 -11.44
N HIS A 630 -27.01 24.39 -10.31
CA HIS A 630 -27.83 24.46 -9.10
C HIS A 630 -27.00 24.74 -7.82
N PRO A 631 -26.31 25.88 -7.72
CA PRO A 631 -25.52 26.26 -6.56
C PRO A 631 -26.35 26.42 -5.28
N GLU A 632 -27.67 26.62 -5.41
CA GLU A 632 -28.59 26.68 -4.29
C GLU A 632 -28.88 25.32 -3.66
N LEU A 633 -28.58 24.21 -4.37
CA LEU A 633 -28.82 22.84 -3.89
C LEU A 633 -27.56 22.10 -3.47
N PHE A 634 -26.44 22.36 -4.14
CA PHE A 634 -25.20 21.61 -3.94
C PHE A 634 -24.05 22.52 -3.55
N GLY A 635 -23.43 22.28 -2.39
CA GLY A 635 -22.22 22.97 -1.94
C GLY A 635 -20.93 22.23 -2.25
N TRP A 636 -21.00 20.97 -2.68
CA TRP A 636 -19.86 20.08 -2.88
C TRP A 636 -20.03 19.33 -4.20
N ILE A 637 -19.04 19.39 -5.07
CA ILE A 637 -19.09 18.77 -6.41
C ILE A 637 -17.84 17.89 -6.58
N GLY A 638 -18.03 16.66 -7.09
CA GLY A 638 -16.95 15.75 -7.44
C GLY A 638 -17.12 15.11 -8.82
N GLY A 639 -15.99 14.92 -9.51
CA GLY A 639 -15.94 14.17 -10.76
C GLY A 639 -14.74 13.24 -10.80
N PHE A 640 -15.01 11.94 -11.01
CA PHE A 640 -13.99 10.90 -11.13
C PHE A 640 -13.89 10.49 -12.60
N SER A 641 -12.74 10.72 -13.21
CA SER A 641 -12.54 10.49 -14.65
C SER A 641 -13.59 11.18 -15.55
N GLY A 642 -14.19 12.27 -15.04
CA GLY A 642 -15.22 13.05 -15.71
C GLY A 642 -15.46 14.33 -14.93
N SER A 643 -15.23 15.50 -15.54
CA SER A 643 -15.39 16.82 -14.91
C SER A 643 -15.63 17.85 -16.00
N GLY A 644 -16.27 18.98 -15.66
CA GLY A 644 -16.66 19.98 -16.65
C GLY A 644 -18.00 19.66 -17.31
N ARG A 645 -18.45 20.48 -18.28
CA ARG A 645 -19.77 20.34 -18.91
C ARG A 645 -19.85 19.31 -20.05
N GLY A 646 -18.84 18.46 -20.21
CA GLY A 646 -18.82 17.40 -21.19
C GLY A 646 -17.71 17.53 -22.23
N PRO A 647 -17.35 16.41 -22.88
CA PRO A 647 -16.27 16.38 -23.86
C PRO A 647 -16.65 17.21 -25.10
N GLY A 648 -15.98 18.34 -25.29
CA GLY A 648 -16.13 19.21 -26.46
C GLY A 648 -16.57 20.64 -26.18
N ASP A 649 -16.94 21.00 -24.97
CA ASP A 649 -17.18 22.41 -24.62
C ASP A 649 -15.85 23.07 -24.25
N ARG A 650 -15.26 23.78 -25.24
CA ARG A 650 -14.00 24.50 -25.07
C ARG A 650 -14.11 25.75 -24.16
N ARG A 651 -15.30 26.02 -23.61
CA ARG A 651 -15.56 27.16 -22.72
C ARG A 651 -15.39 26.76 -21.25
N ASP A 652 -14.96 25.56 -20.94
CA ASP A 652 -14.81 25.07 -19.57
C ASP A 652 -14.00 26.02 -18.68
N ALA A 653 -12.88 26.56 -19.20
CA ALA A 653 -12.05 27.49 -18.46
C ALA A 653 -12.71 28.87 -18.23
N GLU A 654 -13.62 29.29 -19.11
CA GLU A 654 -14.36 30.56 -18.96
C GLU A 654 -15.60 30.41 -18.08
N MET A 655 -16.04 29.17 -17.87
CA MET A 655 -17.23 28.81 -17.07
C MET A 655 -16.97 28.78 -15.58
N TYR A 656 -15.72 28.79 -15.13
CA TYR A 656 -15.33 28.75 -13.72
C TYR A 656 -14.80 30.12 -13.25
N PRO A 657 -15.65 31.12 -13.02
CA PRO A 657 -15.19 32.42 -12.50
C PRO A 657 -14.73 32.25 -11.04
N GLN A 658 -13.85 33.18 -10.61
CA GLN A 658 -13.37 33.20 -9.21
C GLN A 658 -14.49 33.27 -8.16
N SER A 659 -15.68 33.76 -8.52
CA SER A 659 -16.87 33.75 -7.65
C SER A 659 -17.23 32.35 -7.16
N LEU A 660 -16.87 31.29 -7.88
CA LEU A 660 -17.08 29.92 -7.44
C LEU A 660 -16.35 29.57 -6.14
N ASN A 661 -15.25 30.28 -5.83
CA ASN A 661 -14.55 30.08 -4.57
C ASN A 661 -15.39 30.42 -3.33
N ASP A 662 -16.39 31.26 -3.48
CA ASP A 662 -17.32 31.65 -2.44
C ASP A 662 -18.62 30.82 -2.48
N ASP A 663 -18.93 30.23 -3.64
CA ASP A 663 -20.14 29.46 -3.87
C ASP A 663 -20.00 27.97 -3.49
N TYR A 664 -18.78 27.39 -3.57
CA TYR A 664 -18.59 25.97 -3.32
C TYR A 664 -17.53 25.70 -2.25
N HIS A 665 -17.83 24.75 -1.37
CA HIS A 665 -16.89 24.24 -0.36
C HIS A 665 -15.79 23.39 -0.98
N LEU A 666 -16.14 22.62 -2.04
CA LEU A 666 -15.20 21.73 -2.72
C LEU A 666 -15.62 21.55 -4.19
N LEU A 667 -14.66 21.76 -5.09
CA LEU A 667 -14.66 21.23 -6.43
C LEU A 667 -13.57 20.14 -6.50
N TYR A 668 -13.95 18.88 -6.65
CA TYR A 668 -13.03 17.75 -6.67
C TYR A 668 -12.94 17.13 -8.05
N ILE A 669 -11.72 16.95 -8.54
CA ILE A 669 -11.39 16.39 -9.85
C ILE A 669 -10.41 15.24 -9.67
N SER A 670 -10.68 14.10 -10.28
CA SER A 670 -9.72 13.01 -10.32
C SER A 670 -9.66 12.29 -11.65
N ILE A 671 -8.51 11.63 -11.90
CA ILE A 671 -8.24 10.88 -13.12
C ILE A 671 -7.21 9.76 -12.82
N GLY A 672 -7.26 8.65 -13.53
CA GLY A 672 -6.19 7.65 -13.53
C GLY A 672 -5.03 8.06 -14.43
N THR A 673 -3.79 7.75 -14.03
CA THR A 673 -2.61 8.12 -14.85
C THR A 673 -2.49 7.35 -16.15
N ASP A 674 -3.12 6.16 -16.22
CA ASP A 674 -3.11 5.26 -17.37
C ASP A 674 -4.43 5.29 -18.15
N GLU A 675 -5.24 6.32 -17.92
CA GLU A 675 -6.45 6.60 -18.70
C GLU A 675 -6.13 6.87 -20.18
N PRO A 676 -7.10 6.71 -21.10
CA PRO A 676 -6.91 7.10 -22.47
C PRO A 676 -6.35 8.53 -22.59
N ALA A 677 -5.28 8.69 -23.36
CA ALA A 677 -4.48 9.91 -23.39
C ALA A 677 -5.30 11.21 -23.58
N GLN A 678 -6.38 11.17 -24.35
CA GLN A 678 -7.26 12.33 -24.55
C GLN A 678 -8.08 12.67 -23.29
N MET A 679 -8.53 11.66 -22.53
CA MET A 679 -9.26 11.88 -21.29
C MET A 679 -8.32 12.43 -20.22
N TYR A 680 -7.17 11.79 -20.05
CA TYR A 680 -6.15 12.27 -19.13
C TYR A 680 -5.75 13.71 -19.40
N ALA A 681 -5.42 14.03 -20.68
CA ALA A 681 -5.06 15.39 -21.08
C ALA A 681 -6.21 16.38 -20.83
N GLY A 682 -7.45 16.03 -21.17
CA GLY A 682 -8.60 16.92 -20.98
C GLY A 682 -8.87 17.28 -19.52
N ILE A 683 -8.82 16.30 -18.62
CA ILE A 683 -9.01 16.51 -17.17
C ILE A 683 -7.84 17.28 -16.56
N ARG A 684 -6.61 16.99 -16.98
CA ARG A 684 -5.43 17.72 -16.54
C ARG A 684 -5.44 19.18 -17.03
N ASP A 685 -5.84 19.40 -18.28
CA ASP A 685 -5.93 20.77 -18.84
C ASP A 685 -7.01 21.58 -18.11
N LEU A 686 -8.13 20.97 -17.71
CA LEU A 686 -9.13 21.61 -16.86
C LEU A 686 -8.51 22.02 -15.52
N HIS A 687 -7.80 21.11 -14.82
CA HIS A 687 -7.10 21.44 -13.58
C HIS A 687 -6.16 22.65 -13.75
N LEU A 688 -5.32 22.64 -14.78
CA LEU A 688 -4.38 23.74 -15.07
C LEU A 688 -5.11 25.05 -15.40
N ALA A 689 -6.25 24.99 -16.06
CA ALA A 689 -7.08 26.16 -16.36
C ALA A 689 -7.70 26.76 -15.09
N LEU A 690 -8.22 25.92 -14.20
CA LEU A 690 -8.76 26.35 -12.90
C LEU A 690 -7.68 26.99 -12.02
N ASP A 691 -6.48 26.39 -11.96
CA ASP A 691 -5.33 26.97 -11.28
C ASP A 691 -4.99 28.38 -11.82
N LYS A 692 -4.94 28.51 -13.14
CA LYS A 692 -4.66 29.81 -13.80
C LYS A 692 -5.72 30.86 -13.50
N LEU A 693 -6.98 30.45 -13.35
CA LEU A 693 -8.10 31.33 -13.00
C LEU A 693 -8.18 31.63 -11.50
N GLY A 694 -7.37 30.94 -10.65
CA GLY A 694 -7.41 31.06 -9.20
C GLY A 694 -8.64 30.41 -8.57
N VAL A 695 -9.28 29.45 -9.23
CA VAL A 695 -10.41 28.68 -8.68
C VAL A 695 -9.87 27.61 -7.76
N LYS A 696 -10.33 27.61 -6.51
CA LYS A 696 -9.98 26.60 -5.52
C LYS A 696 -10.62 25.27 -5.89
N HIS A 697 -9.81 24.25 -6.08
CA HIS A 697 -10.27 22.90 -6.37
C HIS A 697 -9.26 21.87 -5.85
N PHE A 698 -9.67 20.65 -5.73
CA PHE A 698 -8.78 19.53 -5.40
C PHE A 698 -8.61 18.63 -6.62
N TYR A 699 -7.36 18.38 -6.98
CA TYR A 699 -7.00 17.51 -8.09
C TYR A 699 -6.26 16.26 -7.59
N TYR A 700 -6.71 15.09 -8.01
CA TYR A 700 -6.12 13.81 -7.65
C TYR A 700 -5.83 12.96 -8.88
N GLU A 701 -4.60 12.51 -9.01
CA GLU A 701 -4.21 11.50 -10.00
C GLU A 701 -4.11 10.13 -9.30
N SER A 702 -4.89 9.14 -9.75
CA SER A 702 -4.79 7.76 -9.31
C SER A 702 -3.65 7.06 -10.06
N PRO A 703 -2.50 6.79 -9.42
CA PRO A 703 -1.33 6.32 -10.13
C PRO A 703 -1.48 4.87 -10.60
N GLY A 704 -1.05 4.60 -11.86
CA GLY A 704 -1.02 3.27 -12.46
C GLY A 704 -2.39 2.65 -12.68
N THR A 705 -3.44 3.47 -12.80
CA THR A 705 -4.81 2.99 -13.04
C THR A 705 -5.43 3.67 -14.27
N GLY A 706 -6.24 2.92 -14.99
CA GLY A 706 -6.95 3.35 -16.18
C GLY A 706 -8.39 3.78 -15.90
N HIS A 707 -9.24 3.72 -16.93
CA HIS A 707 -10.68 4.00 -16.84
C HIS A 707 -11.42 2.79 -16.24
N GLU A 708 -11.30 2.61 -14.92
CA GLU A 708 -11.68 1.38 -14.24
C GLU A 708 -12.09 1.60 -12.78
N TRP A 709 -12.74 0.60 -12.18
CA TRP A 709 -13.28 0.68 -10.82
C TRP A 709 -12.22 0.98 -9.77
N LEU A 710 -10.97 0.50 -9.91
CA LEU A 710 -9.90 0.83 -8.95
C LEU A 710 -9.64 2.33 -8.89
N THR A 711 -9.63 3.03 -10.04
CA THR A 711 -9.52 4.50 -10.10
C THR A 711 -10.63 5.16 -9.30
N TRP A 712 -11.87 4.69 -9.48
CA TRP A 712 -13.04 5.34 -8.88
C TRP A 712 -13.21 4.99 -7.39
N CYS A 713 -12.91 3.77 -6.98
CA CYS A 713 -12.84 3.40 -5.55
C CYS A 713 -11.81 4.22 -4.79
N ARG A 714 -10.60 4.41 -5.36
CA ARG A 714 -9.57 5.28 -4.79
C ARG A 714 -10.03 6.74 -4.75
N SER A 715 -10.73 7.19 -5.77
CA SER A 715 -11.27 8.54 -5.82
C SER A 715 -12.34 8.77 -4.76
N LEU A 716 -13.27 7.83 -4.56
CA LEU A 716 -14.26 7.90 -3.48
C LEU A 716 -13.58 7.91 -2.11
N HIS A 717 -12.60 7.04 -1.90
CA HIS A 717 -11.82 6.99 -0.66
C HIS A 717 -11.07 8.30 -0.36
N GLN A 718 -10.66 9.06 -1.38
CA GLN A 718 -10.03 10.38 -1.20
C GLN A 718 -11.06 11.51 -1.04
N PHE A 719 -12.19 11.43 -1.72
CA PHE A 719 -13.22 12.46 -1.77
C PHE A 719 -14.09 12.49 -0.50
N ALA A 720 -14.58 11.34 -0.05
CA ALA A 720 -15.51 11.24 1.07
C ALA A 720 -14.99 11.90 2.38
N PRO A 721 -13.69 11.78 2.76
CA PRO A 721 -13.14 12.48 3.92
C PRO A 721 -13.14 14.00 3.84
N MET A 722 -13.32 14.57 2.66
CA MET A 722 -13.33 16.03 2.46
C MET A 722 -14.71 16.64 2.59
N LEU A 723 -15.76 15.81 2.54
CA LEU A 723 -17.14 16.26 2.54
C LEU A 723 -17.61 16.69 3.93
N PHE A 724 -18.41 17.76 3.98
CA PHE A 724 -19.18 18.21 5.14
C PHE A 724 -18.34 18.58 6.38
N ARG A 725 -17.12 19.10 6.15
CA ARG A 725 -16.16 19.49 7.20
C ARG A 725 -15.85 20.99 7.19
#